data_3aa16d00ef44c5cfddb1657a467937f5
#
_entry.id   3aa16d00ef44c5cfddb1657a467937f5
#
_cell.length_a   1.000
_cell.length_b   1.000
_cell.length_c   1.000
_cell.angle_alpha   90.00
_cell.angle_beta   90.00
_cell.angle_gamma   90.00
#
_symmetry.space_group_name_H-M   'P 1'
#
loop_
_entity.id
_entity.type
_entity.pdbx_description
1 polymer ?
#
loop_
_entity_poly.entity_id
_entity_poly.type
_entity_poly.pdbx_seq_one_letter_code
_entity_poly.pdbx_strand_id
1 'polypeptide(L)'
;MKELNRRDFIRGALGLGAVSALTAVTGISAFAEDGKNGAIYTPGTYTASARGREGDVIVIVTFDETHILDVTVDASAETPAIGGVAADRLAEQVKKAQSSAIDGVSGATDTSVAVKNAVADCIFQASGGAIVEGGAVAVQDAPAVDAVNSLDWLGTAPEIAEAEIVETLDTEVLVVGAGNSGLMTAARAASAGAKVIVIEKAISSMNERHWIGAVGTKEQKAAGTVIDKNKLVAELCKYASHRCDERLIRLWVNNSGEAIDWYAEQVKKYNPDVYLFHEYDLGEGDHDTYYCPATMHNFQDDIPEHDYSEATSAYGFASLTNVVNDNGGSIMYQTKLIKLEQNETGRVTGIIAQNETGDYIRINASKGVALCCGGYAYNKEMLATLNPDAYNSTVEADASANNTGEGIIAAMRIGADKDPDPTAMLFDRGTIAPDQLSDGNWAKSGYFHLGSQPWLKVNLNGERFCNESVPYDFILHAAYMEPHHLYNTIYDSTWMDQIAQFKQIGCARIIPSPTGGKLHIFSPEAEVGLLMGMQQAGFVQQADTIEELAEKLNIPVDTFVETVNRYNELCEKGEDEDFGKEAYRMLPIKQAPFYGCRQGASLLCTLDGLRINTKMQVLDKSGEPIEGLYAAGDCSGGFFAHNYPEYIVGVAVGRTLTEGYLLGAELAK
;
A
#
# COMPACT_ATOMS: atom_id res chain seq x y z
N MET A 1 22.17 -5.98 -33.03
CA MET A 1 21.81 -7.02 -32.04
C MET A 1 23.12 -7.69 -31.65
N LYS A 2 23.61 -7.43 -30.43
CA LYS A 2 24.74 -8.16 -29.84
C LYS A 2 24.13 -9.33 -29.07
N GLU A 3 24.52 -10.55 -29.42
CA GLU A 3 24.16 -11.74 -28.66
C GLU A 3 24.68 -11.61 -27.23
N LEU A 4 23.76 -11.59 -26.25
CA LEU A 4 24.08 -11.69 -24.85
C LEU A 4 24.54 -13.13 -24.55
N ASN A 5 25.76 -13.25 -24.11
CA ASN A 5 26.42 -14.50 -23.79
C ASN A 5 25.84 -15.07 -22.48
N ARG A 6 25.61 -16.37 -22.44
CA ARG A 6 25.11 -17.14 -21.31
C ARG A 6 25.85 -16.88 -19.98
N ARG A 7 27.06 -16.36 -20.01
CA ARG A 7 27.87 -15.98 -18.84
C ARG A 7 27.47 -14.64 -18.22
N ASP A 8 26.92 -13.72 -18.98
CA ASP A 8 26.47 -12.41 -18.47
C ASP A 8 25.08 -12.54 -17.87
N PHE A 9 24.27 -13.47 -18.37
CA PHE A 9 22.98 -13.85 -17.78
C PHE A 9 23.13 -14.51 -16.39
N ILE A 10 24.17 -15.35 -16.21
CA ILE A 10 24.45 -16.01 -14.92
C ILE A 10 24.99 -15.02 -13.87
N ARG A 11 25.61 -13.92 -14.27
CA ARG A 11 26.10 -12.89 -13.35
C ARG A 11 25.00 -11.95 -12.86
N GLY A 12 23.95 -11.72 -13.63
CA GLY A 12 22.76 -11.00 -13.20
C GLY A 12 21.86 -11.81 -12.26
N ALA A 13 21.87 -13.15 -12.40
CA ALA A 13 21.04 -14.06 -11.60
C ALA A 13 21.68 -14.49 -10.26
N LEU A 14 22.97 -14.22 -10.06
CA LEU A 14 23.70 -14.58 -8.83
C LEU A 14 23.67 -13.49 -7.74
N GLY A 15 22.96 -12.38 -7.98
CA GLY A 15 22.71 -11.33 -6.99
C GLY A 15 21.48 -11.61 -6.09
N LEU A 16 20.73 -12.65 -6.37
CA LEU A 16 19.52 -13.03 -5.62
C LEU A 16 19.68 -14.45 -5.09
N GLY A 17 20.19 -14.63 -3.89
CA GLY A 17 20.06 -15.93 -3.25
C GLY A 17 21.17 -16.32 -2.29
N ALA A 18 21.02 -15.98 -1.04
CA ALA A 18 21.49 -16.82 0.05
C ALA A 18 20.25 -17.35 0.79
N VAL A 19 19.69 -18.44 0.28
CA VAL A 19 18.70 -19.21 1.01
C VAL A 19 19.45 -20.13 1.97
N SER A 20 19.31 -19.89 3.28
CA SER A 20 19.75 -20.80 4.32
C SER A 20 19.00 -22.13 4.19
N ALA A 21 19.73 -23.22 3.94
CA ALA A 21 19.16 -24.55 3.90
C ALA A 21 18.62 -24.92 5.30
N LEU A 22 17.31 -25.09 5.40
CA LEU A 22 16.67 -25.69 6.57
C LEU A 22 16.80 -27.20 6.45
N THR A 23 17.70 -27.79 7.21
CA THR A 23 17.70 -29.24 7.44
C THR A 23 16.64 -29.56 8.48
N ALA A 24 15.61 -30.27 8.06
CA ALA A 24 14.63 -30.89 8.95
C ALA A 24 15.31 -31.93 9.85
N VAL A 25 15.23 -31.74 11.15
CA VAL A 25 15.47 -32.79 12.14
C VAL A 25 14.16 -33.02 12.89
N THR A 26 13.53 -34.15 12.57
CA THR A 26 12.48 -34.73 13.39
C THR A 26 13.08 -35.29 14.68
N GLY A 27 12.56 -34.89 15.81
CA GLY A 27 12.95 -35.47 17.10
C GLY A 27 12.21 -34.84 18.28
N ILE A 28 11.01 -35.33 18.55
CA ILE A 28 10.32 -35.10 19.83
C ILE A 28 11.01 -35.99 20.88
N SER A 29 11.47 -35.41 21.98
CA SER A 29 11.42 -36.02 23.29
C SER A 29 11.86 -35.08 24.41
N ALA A 30 10.92 -34.79 25.27
CA ALA A 30 11.01 -34.67 26.72
C ALA A 30 12.38 -34.33 27.33
N PHE A 31 12.50 -33.15 27.91
CA PHE A 31 13.29 -32.95 29.12
C PHE A 31 12.45 -32.21 30.15
N ALA A 32 11.99 -33.00 31.13
CA ALA A 32 11.59 -32.49 32.43
C ALA A 32 12.86 -32.55 33.33
N GLU A 33 13.01 -31.49 34.10
CA GLU A 33 13.82 -31.42 35.33
C GLU A 33 15.33 -31.61 35.24
N ASP A 34 16.09 -30.51 35.28
CA ASP A 34 17.11 -30.33 36.32
C ASP A 34 17.37 -28.82 36.50
N GLY A 35 17.28 -28.37 37.76
CA GLY A 35 17.42 -26.99 38.18
C GLY A 35 18.78 -26.39 37.86
N LYS A 36 18.77 -25.39 36.98
CA LYS A 36 19.81 -24.35 36.92
C LYS A 36 19.15 -22.98 36.80
N ASN A 37 19.57 -22.07 37.67
CA ASN A 37 19.16 -20.70 37.74
C ASN A 37 19.06 -20.01 36.38
N GLY A 38 17.88 -19.57 35.98
CA GLY A 38 17.56 -18.32 35.29
C GLY A 38 18.26 -17.96 33.97
N ALA A 39 19.11 -18.81 33.39
CA ALA A 39 19.75 -18.54 32.12
C ALA A 39 18.75 -18.69 30.97
N ILE A 40 18.52 -17.59 30.24
CA ILE A 40 17.62 -17.50 29.10
C ILE A 40 18.39 -17.74 27.80
N TYR A 41 19.63 -17.25 27.74
CA TYR A 41 20.49 -17.31 26.56
C TYR A 41 21.80 -18.05 26.83
N THR A 42 22.38 -18.61 25.82
CA THR A 42 23.80 -19.03 25.81
C THR A 42 24.63 -17.78 25.53
N PRO A 43 25.53 -17.36 26.47
CA PRO A 43 26.35 -16.16 26.25
C PRO A 43 27.20 -16.28 24.99
N GLY A 44 27.23 -15.21 24.20
CA GLY A 44 27.97 -15.17 22.95
C GLY A 44 27.50 -14.05 22.01
N THR A 45 28.16 -13.98 20.87
CA THR A 45 27.78 -13.04 19.80
C THR A 45 27.20 -13.83 18.63
N TYR A 46 26.01 -13.48 18.23
CA TYR A 46 25.24 -14.12 17.16
C TYR A 46 25.02 -13.16 16.03
N THR A 47 25.03 -13.65 14.80
CA THR A 47 24.84 -12.85 13.59
C THR A 47 23.73 -13.46 12.75
N ALA A 48 22.84 -12.60 12.29
CA ALA A 48 21.80 -12.96 11.34
C ALA A 48 21.62 -11.85 10.30
N SER A 49 20.99 -12.17 9.18
CA SER A 49 20.65 -11.19 8.16
C SER A 49 19.24 -11.40 7.68
N ALA A 50 18.59 -10.30 7.27
CA ALA A 50 17.30 -10.34 6.62
C ALA A 50 17.25 -9.33 5.47
N ARG A 51 16.40 -9.60 4.49
CA ARG A 51 16.25 -8.74 3.32
C ARG A 51 15.60 -7.42 3.73
N GLY A 52 16.26 -6.29 3.45
CA GLY A 52 15.70 -4.95 3.44
C GLY A 52 15.19 -4.60 2.03
N ARG A 53 15.03 -3.32 1.74
CA ARG A 53 14.52 -2.83 0.45
C ARG A 53 15.55 -2.98 -0.67
N GLU A 54 16.75 -2.42 -0.48
CA GLU A 54 17.81 -2.41 -1.50
C GLU A 54 18.76 -3.61 -1.37
N GLY A 55 19.04 -4.03 -0.12
CA GLY A 55 20.00 -5.08 0.17
C GLY A 55 19.70 -5.82 1.46
N ASP A 56 20.63 -6.72 1.84
CA ASP A 56 20.53 -7.44 3.10
C ASP A 56 21.00 -6.54 4.26
N VAL A 57 20.23 -6.51 5.32
CA VAL A 57 20.57 -5.88 6.59
C VAL A 57 21.16 -6.96 7.50
N ILE A 58 22.38 -6.74 7.98
CA ILE A 58 23.09 -7.68 8.86
C ILE A 58 22.99 -7.16 10.29
N VAL A 59 22.58 -8.02 11.22
CA VAL A 59 22.50 -7.70 12.64
C VAL A 59 23.42 -8.60 13.44
N ILE A 60 24.16 -8.01 14.35
CA ILE A 60 25.07 -8.69 15.28
C ILE A 60 24.60 -8.38 16.70
N VAL A 61 24.24 -9.41 17.47
CA VAL A 61 23.72 -9.27 18.83
C VAL A 61 24.61 -10.04 19.80
N THR A 62 25.02 -9.39 20.88
CA THR A 62 25.78 -10.02 21.95
C THR A 62 24.91 -10.23 23.18
N PHE A 63 24.90 -11.46 23.71
CA PHE A 63 24.09 -11.86 24.87
C PHE A 63 25.01 -12.27 26.06
N ASP A 64 24.53 -11.99 27.27
CA ASP A 64 24.91 -12.75 28.46
C ASP A 64 23.86 -13.85 28.75
N GLU A 65 23.85 -14.43 29.94
CA GLU A 65 22.91 -15.49 30.30
C GLU A 65 21.45 -15.03 30.36
N THR A 66 21.19 -13.70 30.43
CA THR A 66 19.84 -13.16 30.70
C THR A 66 19.47 -11.92 29.88
N HIS A 67 20.43 -11.25 29.24
CA HIS A 67 20.21 -9.96 28.57
C HIS A 67 20.91 -9.86 27.21
N ILE A 68 20.36 -8.99 26.36
CA ILE A 68 21.03 -8.44 25.19
C ILE A 68 21.98 -7.34 25.68
N LEU A 69 23.28 -7.55 25.49
CA LEU A 69 24.32 -6.60 25.93
C LEU A 69 24.61 -5.55 24.88
N ASP A 70 24.69 -5.96 23.63
CA ASP A 70 25.02 -5.08 22.52
C ASP A 70 24.35 -5.50 21.22
N VAL A 71 24.06 -4.51 20.36
CA VAL A 71 23.44 -4.70 19.04
C VAL A 71 24.16 -3.79 18.05
N THR A 72 24.58 -4.36 16.94
CA THR A 72 25.11 -3.62 15.80
C THR A 72 24.27 -3.96 14.56
N VAL A 73 23.84 -2.94 13.82
CA VAL A 73 23.09 -3.08 12.58
C VAL A 73 23.92 -2.53 11.43
N ASP A 74 24.26 -3.38 10.48
CA ASP A 74 24.87 -2.98 9.21
C ASP A 74 23.78 -2.94 8.12
N ALA A 75 23.37 -1.74 7.79
CA ALA A 75 22.43 -1.43 6.71
C ALA A 75 23.14 -0.69 5.56
N SER A 76 24.42 -0.98 5.33
CA SER A 76 25.23 -0.33 4.27
C SER A 76 24.76 -0.67 2.85
N ALA A 77 24.00 -1.75 2.69
CA ALA A 77 23.34 -2.15 1.45
C ALA A 77 22.00 -1.44 1.21
N GLU A 78 21.51 -0.66 2.17
CA GLU A 78 20.28 0.11 2.09
C GLU A 78 20.55 1.55 1.62
N THR A 79 19.49 2.28 1.26
CA THR A 79 19.58 3.71 0.93
C THR A 79 20.24 4.49 2.06
N PRO A 80 21.42 5.12 1.87
CA PRO A 80 22.19 5.72 2.98
C PRO A 80 21.42 6.78 3.79
N ALA A 81 20.58 7.57 3.13
CA ALA A 81 19.77 8.62 3.76
C ALA A 81 18.54 8.09 4.54
N ILE A 82 18.19 6.82 4.37
CA ILE A 82 17.01 6.19 4.98
C ILE A 82 17.45 5.04 5.88
N GLY A 83 17.82 3.91 5.30
CA GLY A 83 18.20 2.71 6.05
C GLY A 83 19.46 2.90 6.87
N GLY A 84 20.49 3.59 6.30
CA GLY A 84 21.73 3.89 7.01
C GLY A 84 21.51 4.78 8.24
N VAL A 85 20.62 5.77 8.17
CA VAL A 85 20.27 6.64 9.31
C VAL A 85 19.41 5.90 10.36
N ALA A 86 18.62 4.92 9.94
CA ALA A 86 17.76 4.16 10.84
C ALA A 86 18.54 3.11 11.67
N ALA A 87 19.68 2.63 11.18
CA ALA A 87 20.44 1.51 11.76
C ALA A 87 20.78 1.69 13.24
N ASP A 88 21.38 2.82 13.59
CA ASP A 88 21.78 3.11 14.99
C ASP A 88 20.55 3.21 15.92
N ARG A 89 19.46 3.81 15.45
CA ARG A 89 18.21 3.95 16.22
C ARG A 89 17.55 2.60 16.47
N LEU A 90 17.54 1.73 15.48
CA LEU A 90 16.98 0.38 15.59
C LEU A 90 17.82 -0.47 16.57
N ALA A 91 19.16 -0.37 16.52
CA ALA A 91 20.05 -1.02 17.46
C ALA A 91 19.75 -0.61 18.91
N GLU A 92 19.60 0.69 19.18
CA GLU A 92 19.28 1.21 20.51
C GLU A 92 17.87 0.79 20.98
N GLN A 93 16.88 0.74 20.08
CA GLN A 93 15.54 0.25 20.41
C GLN A 93 15.58 -1.21 20.84
N VAL A 94 16.29 -2.08 20.13
CA VAL A 94 16.46 -3.50 20.48
C VAL A 94 17.13 -3.65 21.86
N LYS A 95 18.20 -2.92 22.12
CA LYS A 95 18.88 -2.93 23.44
C LYS A 95 17.94 -2.50 24.56
N LYS A 96 17.13 -1.48 24.33
CA LYS A 96 16.17 -0.99 25.32
C LYS A 96 15.01 -1.95 25.54
N ALA A 97 14.47 -2.53 24.46
CA ALA A 97 13.35 -3.45 24.51
C ALA A 97 13.75 -4.85 24.99
N GLN A 98 15.03 -5.22 24.89
CA GLN A 98 15.53 -6.58 25.16
C GLN A 98 14.79 -7.66 24.32
N SER A 99 14.38 -7.30 23.10
CA SER A 99 13.48 -8.09 22.23
C SER A 99 13.55 -7.58 20.80
N SER A 100 13.12 -8.40 19.85
CA SER A 100 12.88 -7.98 18.46
C SER A 100 11.60 -7.15 18.30
N ALA A 101 10.72 -7.12 19.31
CA ALA A 101 9.45 -6.38 19.29
C ALA A 101 9.70 -4.87 19.55
N ILE A 102 10.24 -4.18 18.57
CA ILE A 102 10.53 -2.74 18.57
C ILE A 102 9.57 -1.99 17.65
N ASP A 103 9.41 -0.69 17.87
CA ASP A 103 8.48 0.13 17.07
C ASP A 103 8.94 0.32 15.61
N GLY A 104 10.23 0.19 15.33
CA GLY A 104 10.80 0.51 14.04
C GLY A 104 11.06 2.02 13.89
N VAL A 105 11.58 2.42 12.73
CA VAL A 105 11.87 3.81 12.38
C VAL A 105 10.99 4.24 11.22
N SER A 106 10.17 5.26 11.45
CA SER A 106 9.30 5.83 10.42
C SER A 106 10.08 6.23 9.18
N GLY A 107 9.62 5.81 8.00
CA GLY A 107 10.29 6.06 6.73
C GLY A 107 11.38 5.05 6.36
N ALA A 108 11.76 4.14 7.28
CA ALA A 108 12.69 3.03 7.02
C ALA A 108 12.01 1.69 7.35
N THR A 109 10.81 1.47 6.82
CA THR A 109 9.96 0.32 7.17
C THR A 109 10.64 -1.00 6.84
N ASP A 110 11.14 -1.17 5.61
CA ASP A 110 11.74 -2.42 5.17
C ASP A 110 13.03 -2.73 5.95
N THR A 111 13.87 -1.71 6.18
CA THR A 111 15.05 -1.83 7.04
C THR A 111 14.64 -2.19 8.47
N SER A 112 13.57 -1.61 9.01
CA SER A 112 13.07 -1.92 10.36
C SER A 112 12.56 -3.36 10.46
N VAL A 113 11.82 -3.84 9.45
CA VAL A 113 11.36 -5.23 9.37
C VAL A 113 12.55 -6.18 9.27
N ALA A 114 13.51 -5.87 8.42
CA ALA A 114 14.74 -6.68 8.29
C ALA A 114 15.50 -6.77 9.62
N VAL A 115 15.66 -5.65 10.34
CA VAL A 115 16.30 -5.65 11.67
C VAL A 115 15.51 -6.50 12.67
N LYS A 116 14.19 -6.37 12.74
CA LYS A 116 13.33 -7.18 13.62
C LYS A 116 13.52 -8.68 13.37
N ASN A 117 13.47 -9.08 12.11
CA ASN A 117 13.63 -10.48 11.71
C ASN A 117 15.03 -11.01 12.06
N ALA A 118 16.09 -10.27 11.74
CA ALA A 118 17.44 -10.68 12.04
C ALA A 118 17.73 -10.73 13.56
N VAL A 119 17.15 -9.80 14.35
CA VAL A 119 17.24 -9.84 15.82
C VAL A 119 16.51 -11.07 16.37
N ALA A 120 15.31 -11.38 15.87
CA ALA A 120 14.56 -12.58 16.27
C ALA A 120 15.37 -13.87 16.00
N ASP A 121 16.05 -13.95 14.86
CA ASP A 121 16.95 -15.05 14.53
C ASP A 121 18.14 -15.14 15.49
N CYS A 122 18.75 -14.02 15.87
CA CYS A 122 19.82 -13.99 16.86
C CYS A 122 19.34 -14.49 18.24
N ILE A 123 18.14 -14.06 18.67
CA ILE A 123 17.51 -14.51 19.93
C ILE A 123 17.18 -16.02 19.87
N PHE A 124 16.66 -16.49 18.74
CA PHE A 124 16.41 -17.92 18.52
C PHE A 124 17.70 -18.75 18.65
N GLN A 125 18.79 -18.31 18.01
CA GLN A 125 20.10 -18.95 18.10
C GLN A 125 20.64 -18.96 19.53
N ALA A 126 20.61 -17.80 20.21
CA ALA A 126 21.13 -17.65 21.56
C ALA A 126 20.34 -18.44 22.61
N SER A 127 19.02 -18.60 22.40
CA SER A 127 18.16 -19.40 23.29
C SER A 127 18.18 -20.90 22.99
N GLY A 128 18.98 -21.33 22.02
CA GLY A 128 18.99 -22.74 21.59
C GLY A 128 17.65 -23.18 20.98
N GLY A 129 16.90 -22.26 20.40
CA GLY A 129 15.59 -22.50 19.81
C GLY A 129 14.41 -22.43 20.79
N ALA A 130 14.65 -22.05 22.04
CA ALA A 130 13.59 -22.00 23.07
C ALA A 130 12.73 -20.73 22.98
N ILE A 131 13.27 -19.64 22.42
CA ILE A 131 12.56 -18.37 22.22
C ILE A 131 12.38 -18.13 20.72
N VAL A 132 11.14 -18.07 20.26
CA VAL A 132 10.77 -17.71 18.89
C VAL A 132 10.14 -16.31 18.96
N GLU A 133 10.94 -15.27 18.74
CA GLU A 133 10.44 -13.90 18.59
C GLU A 133 10.18 -13.65 17.09
N GLY A 134 9.01 -13.12 16.75
CA GLY A 134 8.66 -12.75 15.37
C GLY A 134 8.21 -13.90 14.46
N GLY A 135 8.15 -15.14 14.95
CA GLY A 135 7.59 -16.27 14.22
C GLY A 135 6.36 -16.82 14.93
N ALA A 136 5.27 -16.99 14.19
CA ALA A 136 4.02 -17.63 14.55
C ALA A 136 3.66 -17.55 16.05
N VAL A 137 2.92 -16.52 16.41
CA VAL A 137 2.13 -16.56 17.64
C VAL A 137 1.32 -17.85 17.56
N ALA A 138 1.54 -18.77 18.53
CA ALA A 138 0.62 -19.87 18.74
C ALA A 138 -0.77 -19.27 18.75
N VAL A 139 -1.64 -19.81 17.90
CA VAL A 139 -3.04 -19.42 17.80
C VAL A 139 -3.62 -19.43 19.21
N GLN A 140 -3.64 -18.29 19.89
CA GLN A 140 -4.69 -18.02 20.86
C GLN A 140 -5.89 -17.74 19.99
N ASP A 141 -6.95 -18.49 20.23
CA ASP A 141 -8.24 -18.34 19.58
C ASP A 141 -8.52 -16.85 19.32
N ALA A 142 -8.77 -16.51 18.05
CA ALA A 142 -9.24 -15.17 17.70
C ALA A 142 -10.39 -14.82 18.63
N PRO A 143 -10.42 -13.64 19.26
CA PRO A 143 -11.53 -13.26 20.09
C PRO A 143 -12.80 -13.41 19.26
N ALA A 144 -13.76 -14.14 19.78
CA ALA A 144 -15.04 -14.36 19.14
C ALA A 144 -15.63 -13.02 18.68
N VAL A 145 -16.22 -13.00 17.50
CA VAL A 145 -16.76 -11.84 16.77
C VAL A 145 -17.77 -10.99 17.57
N ASP A 146 -18.13 -11.40 18.78
CA ASP A 146 -19.07 -10.70 19.67
C ASP A 146 -18.50 -9.46 20.39
N ALA A 147 -17.21 -9.14 20.23
CA ALA A 147 -16.54 -7.99 20.87
C ALA A 147 -16.38 -6.75 19.95
N VAL A 148 -16.81 -6.78 18.69
CA VAL A 148 -16.45 -5.80 17.65
C VAL A 148 -17.31 -4.52 17.65
N ASN A 149 -18.06 -4.23 18.71
CA ASN A 149 -18.84 -2.99 18.81
C ASN A 149 -18.25 -1.94 19.77
N SER A 150 -16.99 -2.08 20.18
CA SER A 150 -16.35 -1.08 21.02
C SER A 150 -15.55 -0.11 20.15
N LEU A 151 -15.75 1.21 20.36
CA LEU A 151 -14.89 2.27 19.81
C LEU A 151 -13.56 2.36 20.57
N ASP A 152 -13.03 1.22 21.04
CA ASP A 152 -11.83 1.18 21.90
C ASP A 152 -10.59 1.72 21.16
N TRP A 153 -10.51 1.49 19.84
CA TRP A 153 -9.47 2.08 18.99
C TRP A 153 -9.49 3.63 18.99
N LEU A 154 -10.63 4.26 19.25
CA LEU A 154 -10.72 5.73 19.31
C LEU A 154 -10.03 6.27 20.56
N GLY A 155 -10.13 5.58 21.70
CA GLY A 155 -9.57 6.00 22.96
C GLY A 155 -9.95 7.43 23.37
N THR A 156 -9.22 8.00 24.31
CA THR A 156 -9.36 9.39 24.74
C THR A 156 -8.16 10.21 24.29
N ALA A 157 -8.36 11.52 24.05
CA ALA A 157 -7.23 12.41 23.77
C ALA A 157 -6.29 12.44 24.98
N PRO A 158 -4.95 12.37 24.78
CA PRO A 158 -4.01 12.46 25.89
C PRO A 158 -4.10 13.81 26.58
N GLU A 159 -4.03 13.82 27.89
CA GLU A 159 -3.87 15.03 28.69
C GLU A 159 -2.39 15.39 28.74
N ILE A 160 -2.03 16.58 28.26
CA ILE A 160 -0.69 17.10 28.25
C ILE A 160 -0.69 18.40 29.04
N ALA A 161 0.10 18.45 30.13
CA ALA A 161 0.19 19.64 30.95
C ALA A 161 0.94 20.75 30.20
N GLU A 162 0.56 22.00 30.43
CA GLU A 162 1.22 23.17 29.79
C GLU A 162 2.74 23.21 30.04
N ALA A 163 3.18 22.70 31.19
CA ALA A 163 4.60 22.62 31.55
C ALA A 163 5.39 21.53 30.78
N GLU A 164 4.71 20.64 30.08
CA GLU A 164 5.31 19.60 29.23
C GLU A 164 5.54 20.10 27.79
N ILE A 165 4.98 21.26 27.43
CA ILE A 165 5.14 21.87 26.12
C ILE A 165 6.42 22.70 26.14
N VAL A 166 7.44 22.24 25.43
CA VAL A 166 8.77 22.87 25.44
C VAL A 166 8.88 24.04 24.46
N GLU A 167 8.03 24.07 23.42
CA GLU A 167 8.05 25.10 22.37
C GLU A 167 6.65 25.38 21.86
N THR A 168 6.42 26.65 21.45
CA THR A 168 5.20 27.06 20.76
C THR A 168 5.57 27.78 19.46
N LEU A 169 5.03 27.29 18.34
CA LEU A 169 5.22 27.85 17.01
C LEU A 169 3.91 28.47 16.50
N ASP A 170 4.03 29.54 15.69
CA ASP A 170 2.88 30.19 15.07
C ASP A 170 3.00 30.17 13.55
N THR A 171 1.90 29.79 12.89
CA THR A 171 1.78 29.80 11.44
C THR A 171 0.39 30.29 11.00
N GLU A 172 0.19 30.52 9.71
CA GLU A 172 -1.15 30.76 9.15
C GLU A 172 -1.82 29.43 8.81
N VAL A 173 -1.10 28.53 8.13
CA VAL A 173 -1.56 27.23 7.66
C VAL A 173 -0.68 26.14 8.24
N LEU A 174 -1.28 25.21 8.94
CA LEU A 174 -0.61 24.01 9.41
C LEU A 174 -1.09 22.80 8.60
N VAL A 175 -0.15 22.04 8.02
CA VAL A 175 -0.43 20.82 7.28
C VAL A 175 0.14 19.64 8.05
N VAL A 176 -0.70 18.63 8.30
CA VAL A 176 -0.34 17.39 8.98
C VAL A 176 -0.19 16.28 7.96
N GLY A 177 1.04 15.82 7.73
CA GLY A 177 1.44 14.83 6.71
C GLY A 177 2.09 15.48 5.49
N ALA A 178 3.22 14.92 5.05
CA ALA A 178 3.98 15.36 3.87
C ALA A 178 3.88 14.37 2.69
N GLY A 179 2.72 13.71 2.55
CA GLY A 179 2.37 12.92 1.37
C GLY A 179 1.82 13.78 0.22
N ASN A 180 1.19 13.14 -0.77
CA ASN A 180 0.65 13.79 -1.98
C ASN A 180 -0.24 15.01 -1.67
N SER A 181 -1.28 14.84 -0.84
CA SER A 181 -2.20 15.93 -0.51
C SER A 181 -1.54 17.01 0.33
N GLY A 182 -0.69 16.63 1.29
CA GLY A 182 -0.06 17.57 2.21
C GLY A 182 0.97 18.46 1.53
N LEU A 183 1.89 17.88 0.77
CA LEU A 183 2.87 18.67 0.00
C LEU A 183 2.19 19.56 -1.04
N MET A 184 1.15 19.07 -1.71
CA MET A 184 0.40 19.89 -2.67
C MET A 184 -0.33 21.05 -1.98
N THR A 185 -0.97 20.81 -0.83
CA THR A 185 -1.62 21.86 0.00
C THR A 185 -0.60 22.90 0.44
N ALA A 186 0.51 22.44 1.01
CA ALA A 186 1.56 23.31 1.53
C ALA A 186 2.21 24.16 0.43
N ALA A 187 2.61 23.52 -0.68
CA ALA A 187 3.23 24.20 -1.81
C ALA A 187 2.29 25.23 -2.44
N ARG A 188 1.02 24.89 -2.61
CA ARG A 188 0.03 25.80 -3.19
C ARG A 188 -0.27 26.99 -2.27
N ALA A 189 -0.39 26.76 -0.95
CA ALA A 189 -0.60 27.84 0.03
C ALA A 189 0.64 28.74 0.14
N ALA A 190 1.84 28.17 0.25
CA ALA A 190 3.10 28.92 0.34
C ALA A 190 3.34 29.74 -0.93
N SER A 191 3.12 29.18 -2.13
CA SER A 191 3.26 29.90 -3.40
C SER A 191 2.28 31.09 -3.53
N ALA A 192 1.19 31.07 -2.79
CA ALA A 192 0.23 32.19 -2.71
C ALA A 192 0.54 33.16 -1.56
N GLY A 193 1.65 32.98 -0.84
CA GLY A 193 2.16 33.90 0.19
C GLY A 193 1.76 33.61 1.62
N ALA A 194 1.08 32.47 1.88
CA ALA A 194 0.74 32.08 3.25
C ALA A 194 1.99 31.55 3.99
N LYS A 195 2.09 31.84 5.30
CA LYS A 195 3.07 31.20 6.17
C LYS A 195 2.62 29.77 6.46
N VAL A 196 3.44 28.78 6.09
CA VAL A 196 3.09 27.36 6.17
C VAL A 196 4.08 26.60 7.03
N ILE A 197 3.57 25.76 7.93
CA ILE A 197 4.33 24.70 8.59
C ILE A 197 3.71 23.37 8.18
N VAL A 198 4.55 22.41 7.79
CA VAL A 198 4.17 21.01 7.57
C VAL A 198 4.81 20.17 8.66
N ILE A 199 4.08 19.23 9.24
CA ILE A 199 4.65 18.18 10.08
C ILE A 199 4.51 16.82 9.40
N GLU A 200 5.53 15.99 9.53
CA GLU A 200 5.55 14.62 9.03
C GLU A 200 6.18 13.69 10.08
N LYS A 201 5.50 12.60 10.42
CA LYS A 201 6.00 11.66 11.43
C LYS A 201 7.14 10.78 10.94
N ALA A 202 7.24 10.57 9.63
CA ALA A 202 8.34 9.87 8.99
C ALA A 202 9.61 10.73 8.90
N ILE A 203 10.74 10.09 8.54
CA ILE A 203 12.02 10.77 8.32
C ILE A 203 12.08 11.52 6.98
N SER A 204 11.15 11.22 6.08
CA SER A 204 11.03 11.82 4.75
C SER A 204 9.59 11.78 4.25
N SER A 205 9.30 12.56 3.23
CA SER A 205 8.05 12.43 2.49
C SER A 205 8.00 11.11 1.74
N MET A 206 6.84 10.44 1.77
CA MET A 206 6.65 9.13 1.16
C MET A 206 5.42 9.13 0.25
N ASN A 207 5.53 8.39 -0.84
CA ASN A 207 4.43 8.09 -1.75
C ASN A 207 4.50 6.62 -2.19
N GLU A 208 3.43 5.91 -1.98
CA GLU A 208 3.26 4.52 -2.40
C GLU A 208 2.59 4.40 -3.76
N ARG A 209 2.07 5.51 -4.29
CA ARG A 209 1.28 5.56 -5.53
C ARG A 209 1.78 6.66 -6.44
N HIS A 210 2.10 6.34 -7.68
CA HIS A 210 2.75 7.26 -8.61
C HIS A 210 1.97 7.53 -9.91
N TRP A 211 0.85 6.85 -10.16
CA TRP A 211 -0.01 7.14 -11.30
C TRP A 211 -1.03 8.21 -10.97
N ILE A 212 -1.05 9.26 -11.78
CA ILE A 212 -1.82 10.47 -11.55
C ILE A 212 -3.02 10.51 -12.49
N GLY A 213 -4.22 10.36 -11.97
CA GLY A 213 -5.46 10.48 -12.74
C GLY A 213 -5.90 11.94 -12.87
N ALA A 214 -6.12 12.40 -14.11
CA ALA A 214 -6.62 13.76 -14.35
C ALA A 214 -7.50 13.85 -15.58
N VAL A 215 -8.28 14.94 -15.67
CA VAL A 215 -9.23 15.20 -16.75
C VAL A 215 -9.02 16.61 -17.29
N GLY A 216 -8.64 16.71 -18.57
CA GLY A 216 -8.50 17.97 -19.28
C GLY A 216 -7.17 18.67 -19.09
N THR A 217 -6.09 17.91 -18.87
CA THR A 217 -4.71 18.44 -18.83
C THR A 217 -4.27 18.98 -20.19
N LYS A 218 -3.16 19.72 -20.22
CA LYS A 218 -2.50 20.20 -21.45
C LYS A 218 -2.05 19.01 -22.29
N GLU A 219 -1.52 17.95 -21.67
CA GLU A 219 -1.05 16.75 -22.34
C GLU A 219 -2.19 15.95 -22.97
N GLN A 220 -3.33 15.79 -22.29
CA GLN A 220 -4.52 15.20 -22.88
C GLN A 220 -5.03 15.98 -24.12
N LYS A 221 -5.07 17.30 -24.01
CA LYS A 221 -5.47 18.16 -25.14
C LYS A 221 -4.50 18.04 -26.33
N ALA A 222 -3.18 17.98 -26.05
CA ALA A 222 -2.16 17.80 -27.06
C ALA A 222 -2.26 16.45 -27.76
N ALA A 223 -2.61 15.40 -27.03
CA ALA A 223 -2.84 14.05 -27.56
C ALA A 223 -4.20 13.90 -28.29
N GLY A 224 -5.10 14.89 -28.17
CA GLY A 224 -6.46 14.78 -28.72
C GLY A 224 -7.41 13.93 -27.87
N THR A 225 -7.02 13.59 -26.64
CA THR A 225 -7.83 12.81 -25.71
C THR A 225 -9.03 13.62 -25.22
N VAL A 226 -10.22 13.07 -25.39
CA VAL A 226 -11.49 13.66 -24.95
C VAL A 226 -12.20 12.71 -24.00
N ILE A 227 -12.34 13.13 -22.75
CA ILE A 227 -13.04 12.36 -21.71
C ILE A 227 -14.44 12.95 -21.51
N ASP A 228 -15.48 12.11 -21.67
CA ASP A 228 -16.85 12.50 -21.32
C ASP A 228 -16.99 12.60 -19.80
N LYS A 229 -16.98 13.81 -19.29
CA LYS A 229 -17.07 14.11 -17.87
C LYS A 229 -18.33 13.57 -17.19
N ASN A 230 -19.46 13.58 -17.88
CA ASN A 230 -20.73 13.09 -17.31
C ASN A 230 -20.75 11.57 -17.26
N LYS A 231 -20.24 10.90 -18.31
CA LYS A 231 -20.08 9.45 -18.33
C LYS A 231 -19.10 9.01 -17.23
N LEU A 232 -18.00 9.73 -17.05
CA LEU A 232 -17.00 9.45 -16.00
C LEU A 232 -17.59 9.60 -14.59
N VAL A 233 -18.33 10.69 -14.32
CA VAL A 233 -19.03 10.85 -13.03
C VAL A 233 -20.02 9.71 -12.80
N ALA A 234 -20.83 9.37 -13.81
CA ALA A 234 -21.80 8.28 -13.71
C ALA A 234 -21.12 6.93 -13.44
N GLU A 235 -19.96 6.69 -14.04
CA GLU A 235 -19.19 5.45 -13.83
C GLU A 235 -18.64 5.38 -12.41
N LEU A 236 -18.02 6.46 -11.92
CA LEU A 236 -17.53 6.54 -10.53
C LEU A 236 -18.67 6.35 -9.50
N CYS A 237 -19.84 6.95 -9.77
CA CYS A 237 -21.01 6.73 -8.91
C CYS A 237 -21.49 5.27 -8.91
N LYS A 238 -21.40 4.56 -10.06
CA LYS A 238 -21.74 3.12 -10.11
C LYS A 238 -20.79 2.28 -9.25
N TYR A 239 -19.47 2.51 -9.35
CA TYR A 239 -18.49 1.83 -8.50
C TYR A 239 -18.81 2.03 -7.00
N ALA A 240 -19.22 3.22 -6.63
CA ALA A 240 -19.64 3.56 -5.27
C ALA A 240 -21.08 3.14 -4.92
N SER A 241 -21.77 2.39 -5.77
CA SER A 241 -23.21 2.07 -5.60
C SER A 241 -24.07 3.31 -5.31
N HIS A 242 -23.69 4.48 -5.83
CA HIS A 242 -24.26 5.81 -5.54
C HIS A 242 -24.23 6.24 -4.06
N ARG A 243 -23.36 5.66 -3.25
CA ARG A 243 -23.17 6.02 -1.83
C ARG A 243 -22.01 7.00 -1.62
N CYS A 244 -21.65 7.76 -2.64
CA CYS A 244 -20.62 8.81 -2.63
C CYS A 244 -21.25 10.20 -2.66
N ASP A 245 -20.47 11.21 -2.31
CA ASP A 245 -20.83 12.60 -2.58
C ASP A 245 -20.42 12.97 -4.03
N GLU A 246 -21.38 12.94 -4.95
CA GLU A 246 -21.16 13.28 -6.36
C GLU A 246 -20.52 14.66 -6.54
N ARG A 247 -20.70 15.59 -5.60
CA ARG A 247 -20.10 16.94 -5.66
C ARG A 247 -18.57 16.86 -5.53
N LEU A 248 -18.04 15.94 -4.72
CA LEU A 248 -16.60 15.68 -4.60
C LEU A 248 -16.04 15.03 -5.88
N ILE A 249 -16.76 14.08 -6.45
CA ILE A 249 -16.39 13.50 -7.75
C ILE A 249 -16.34 14.58 -8.84
N ARG A 250 -17.35 15.44 -8.93
CA ARG A 250 -17.38 16.53 -9.89
C ARG A 250 -16.30 17.56 -9.65
N LEU A 251 -15.92 17.78 -8.39
CA LEU A 251 -14.81 18.67 -8.04
C LEU A 251 -13.50 18.14 -8.66
N TRP A 252 -13.19 16.85 -8.52
CA TRP A 252 -12.03 16.24 -9.17
C TRP A 252 -12.12 16.28 -10.69
N VAL A 253 -13.23 15.84 -11.29
CA VAL A 253 -13.42 15.80 -12.74
C VAL A 253 -13.27 17.20 -13.39
N ASN A 254 -13.63 18.25 -12.68
CA ASN A 254 -13.60 19.61 -13.21
C ASN A 254 -12.28 20.35 -12.97
N ASN A 255 -11.52 20.00 -11.94
CA ASN A 255 -10.35 20.77 -11.50
C ASN A 255 -9.03 20.00 -11.63
N SER A 256 -9.06 18.66 -11.81
CA SER A 256 -7.83 17.86 -11.83
C SER A 256 -6.87 18.27 -12.95
N GLY A 257 -7.39 18.65 -14.13
CA GLY A 257 -6.54 19.11 -15.23
C GLY A 257 -5.71 20.32 -14.87
N GLU A 258 -6.33 21.35 -14.25
CA GLU A 258 -5.62 22.56 -13.80
C GLU A 258 -4.63 22.24 -12.68
N ALA A 259 -5.04 21.42 -11.71
CA ALA A 259 -4.19 21.06 -10.58
C ALA A 259 -2.92 20.30 -11.04
N ILE A 260 -3.07 19.36 -11.97
CA ILE A 260 -1.94 18.57 -12.46
C ILE A 260 -1.08 19.36 -13.44
N ASP A 261 -1.67 20.25 -14.26
CA ASP A 261 -0.90 21.19 -15.08
C ASP A 261 -0.01 22.11 -14.21
N TRP A 262 -0.56 22.64 -13.10
CA TRP A 262 0.22 23.43 -12.15
C TRP A 262 1.34 22.61 -11.51
N TYR A 263 1.05 21.38 -11.11
CA TYR A 263 2.03 20.46 -10.54
C TYR A 263 3.18 20.20 -11.53
N ALA A 264 2.85 19.92 -12.78
CA ALA A 264 3.83 19.70 -13.84
C ALA A 264 4.73 20.93 -14.08
N GLU A 265 4.16 22.15 -13.98
CA GLU A 265 4.93 23.38 -14.06
C GLU A 265 5.92 23.52 -12.90
N GLN A 266 5.55 23.11 -11.67
CA GLN A 266 6.47 23.11 -10.54
C GLN A 266 7.58 22.06 -10.74
N VAL A 267 7.24 20.84 -11.17
CA VAL A 267 8.24 19.79 -11.45
C VAL A 267 9.22 20.28 -12.50
N LYS A 268 8.75 20.83 -13.60
CA LYS A 268 9.60 21.36 -14.67
C LYS A 268 10.50 22.51 -14.24
N LYS A 269 10.06 23.35 -13.31
CA LYS A 269 10.85 24.46 -12.75
C LYS A 269 12.13 23.96 -12.08
N TYR A 270 12.06 22.87 -11.33
CA TYR A 270 13.18 22.31 -10.58
C TYR A 270 13.90 21.19 -11.32
N ASN A 271 13.25 20.55 -12.28
CA ASN A 271 13.76 19.42 -13.09
C ASN A 271 13.43 19.69 -14.56
N PRO A 272 14.23 20.51 -15.27
CA PRO A 272 13.90 20.96 -16.64
C PRO A 272 13.76 19.85 -17.67
N ASP A 273 14.44 18.70 -17.46
CA ASP A 273 14.45 17.55 -18.36
C ASP A 273 13.29 16.58 -18.08
N VAL A 274 12.52 16.81 -17.00
CA VAL A 274 11.35 16.02 -16.62
C VAL A 274 10.11 16.58 -17.28
N TYR A 275 9.27 15.71 -17.80
CA TYR A 275 7.99 16.07 -18.42
C TYR A 275 6.83 15.22 -17.87
N LEU A 276 5.62 15.75 -17.95
CA LEU A 276 4.41 15.00 -17.66
C LEU A 276 4.05 14.16 -18.89
N PHE A 277 4.07 12.85 -18.76
CA PHE A 277 3.65 11.92 -19.79
C PHE A 277 2.17 11.57 -19.59
N HIS A 278 1.38 11.60 -20.66
CA HIS A 278 0.00 11.13 -20.68
C HIS A 278 -0.09 9.81 -21.44
N GLU A 279 -0.57 8.79 -20.77
CA GLU A 279 -0.83 7.50 -21.39
C GLU A 279 -2.28 7.45 -21.90
N TYR A 280 -2.45 7.41 -23.21
CA TYR A 280 -3.76 7.54 -23.88
C TYR A 280 -4.26 6.26 -24.55
N ASP A 281 -3.51 5.16 -24.47
CA ASP A 281 -3.87 3.88 -25.05
C ASP A 281 -3.83 2.77 -23.99
N LEU A 282 -4.74 2.87 -23.03
CA LEU A 282 -4.91 1.92 -21.92
C LEU A 282 -6.03 0.91 -22.17
N GLY A 283 -6.41 0.69 -23.44
CA GLY A 283 -7.55 -0.16 -23.80
C GLY A 283 -8.88 0.54 -23.64
N GLU A 284 -8.94 1.87 -23.79
CA GLU A 284 -10.19 2.62 -23.81
C GLU A 284 -11.14 2.03 -24.89
N GLY A 285 -12.36 1.66 -24.47
CA GLY A 285 -13.35 1.02 -25.34
C GLY A 285 -13.11 -0.47 -25.59
N ASP A 286 -12.06 -1.08 -25.04
CA ASP A 286 -11.81 -2.51 -25.18
C ASP A 286 -12.62 -3.38 -24.20
N HIS A 287 -13.28 -2.75 -23.20
CA HIS A 287 -14.12 -3.44 -22.23
C HIS A 287 -15.60 -3.12 -22.48
N ASP A 288 -16.42 -4.13 -22.74
CA ASP A 288 -17.83 -3.95 -23.10
C ASP A 288 -18.69 -3.41 -21.95
N THR A 289 -18.31 -3.69 -20.71
CA THR A 289 -19.11 -3.41 -19.50
C THR A 289 -18.70 -2.14 -18.78
N TYR A 290 -17.39 -1.81 -18.74
CA TYR A 290 -16.84 -0.71 -17.95
C TYR A 290 -16.33 0.43 -18.82
N TYR A 291 -16.46 1.65 -18.31
CA TYR A 291 -15.86 2.82 -18.95
C TYR A 291 -14.41 2.98 -18.51
N CYS A 292 -13.49 2.90 -19.47
CA CYS A 292 -12.04 2.95 -19.26
C CYS A 292 -11.45 4.22 -19.91
N PRO A 293 -11.60 5.43 -19.31
CA PRO A 293 -11.07 6.65 -19.90
C PRO A 293 -9.57 6.76 -19.69
N ALA A 294 -8.86 7.35 -20.64
CA ALA A 294 -7.42 7.61 -20.54
C ALA A 294 -7.14 8.77 -19.58
N THR A 295 -7.20 8.49 -18.27
CA THR A 295 -6.95 9.48 -17.20
C THR A 295 -5.51 9.54 -16.72
N MET A 296 -4.70 8.52 -16.98
CA MET A 296 -3.41 8.33 -16.36
C MET A 296 -2.33 9.29 -16.88
N HIS A 297 -1.56 9.81 -15.95
CA HIS A 297 -0.33 10.57 -16.17
C HIS A 297 0.77 10.11 -15.20
N ASN A 298 2.02 10.40 -15.57
CA ASN A 298 3.18 10.24 -14.69
C ASN A 298 4.31 11.18 -15.14
N PHE A 299 5.30 11.40 -14.28
CA PHE A 299 6.49 12.14 -14.66
C PHE A 299 7.54 11.21 -15.24
N GLN A 300 8.18 11.64 -16.32
CA GLN A 300 9.23 10.89 -17.01
C GLN A 300 10.39 11.82 -17.39
N ASP A 301 11.55 11.22 -17.63
CA ASP A 301 12.69 11.83 -18.27
C ASP A 301 13.20 10.92 -19.40
N ASP A 302 14.16 11.40 -20.18
CA ASP A 302 14.76 10.64 -21.28
C ASP A 302 16.08 9.93 -20.88
N ILE A 303 16.36 9.80 -19.57
CA ILE A 303 17.57 9.15 -19.07
C ILE A 303 17.37 7.63 -19.13
N PRO A 304 18.14 6.88 -19.95
CA PRO A 304 17.91 5.45 -20.18
C PRO A 304 18.08 4.57 -18.93
N GLU A 305 18.91 5.01 -17.98
CA GLU A 305 19.22 4.30 -16.74
C GLU A 305 18.19 4.49 -15.65
N HIS A 306 17.31 5.49 -15.79
CA HIS A 306 16.26 5.73 -14.82
C HIS A 306 15.11 4.76 -15.01
N ASP A 307 14.86 4.01 -13.95
CA ASP A 307 13.67 3.19 -13.82
C ASP A 307 12.45 4.09 -13.64
N TYR A 308 11.38 3.71 -14.27
CA TYR A 308 10.14 4.46 -14.31
C TYR A 308 9.45 4.62 -12.92
N SER A 309 9.46 3.58 -12.09
CA SER A 309 8.59 3.52 -10.92
C SER A 309 8.99 4.46 -9.78
N GLU A 310 10.29 4.69 -9.60
CA GLU A 310 10.81 5.47 -8.48
C GLU A 310 11.04 6.94 -8.82
N ALA A 311 11.47 7.24 -10.05
CA ALA A 311 11.79 8.59 -10.50
C ALA A 311 10.56 9.52 -10.47
N THR A 312 9.37 9.02 -10.81
CA THR A 312 8.18 9.84 -11.01
C THR A 312 7.66 10.50 -9.73
N SER A 313 7.58 9.76 -8.63
CA SER A 313 7.15 10.32 -7.34
C SER A 313 8.24 11.17 -6.69
N ALA A 314 9.51 10.77 -6.83
CA ALA A 314 10.65 11.50 -6.27
C ALA A 314 10.75 12.91 -6.85
N TYR A 315 10.63 13.09 -8.18
CA TYR A 315 10.62 14.42 -8.81
C TYR A 315 9.49 15.31 -8.28
N GLY A 316 8.29 14.74 -8.15
CA GLY A 316 7.13 15.45 -7.66
C GLY A 316 7.32 15.97 -6.24
N PHE A 317 7.72 15.10 -5.32
CA PHE A 317 7.90 15.46 -3.91
C PHE A 317 9.06 16.42 -3.69
N ALA A 318 10.19 16.19 -4.34
CA ALA A 318 11.32 17.11 -4.28
C ALA A 318 10.92 18.51 -4.78
N SER A 319 10.16 18.59 -5.87
CA SER A 319 9.70 19.87 -6.43
C SER A 319 8.73 20.60 -5.50
N LEU A 320 7.72 19.90 -4.96
CA LEU A 320 6.77 20.50 -4.01
C LEU A 320 7.46 20.93 -2.71
N THR A 321 8.40 20.14 -2.21
CA THR A 321 9.25 20.49 -1.05
C THR A 321 10.03 21.78 -1.32
N ASN A 322 10.64 21.89 -2.49
CA ASN A 322 11.35 23.11 -2.90
C ASN A 322 10.41 24.32 -3.01
N VAL A 323 9.19 24.15 -3.53
CA VAL A 323 8.19 25.22 -3.55
C VAL A 323 7.88 25.72 -2.15
N VAL A 324 7.66 24.80 -1.19
CA VAL A 324 7.42 25.17 0.22
C VAL A 324 8.59 25.98 0.78
N ASN A 325 9.80 25.48 0.65
CA ASN A 325 11.01 26.09 1.21
C ASN A 325 11.33 27.45 0.56
N ASP A 326 11.27 27.54 -0.77
CA ASP A 326 11.55 28.78 -1.51
C ASP A 326 10.56 29.91 -1.19
N ASN A 327 9.35 29.56 -0.70
CA ASN A 327 8.35 30.53 -0.27
C ASN A 327 8.30 30.73 1.25
N GLY A 328 9.34 30.29 1.96
CA GLY A 328 9.50 30.54 3.40
C GLY A 328 8.67 29.63 4.32
N GLY A 329 8.09 28.57 3.78
CA GLY A 329 7.48 27.51 4.58
C GLY A 329 8.53 26.56 5.18
N SER A 330 8.13 25.69 6.09
CA SER A 330 9.00 24.68 6.70
C SER A 330 8.33 23.32 6.77
N ILE A 331 9.14 22.26 6.70
CA ILE A 331 8.69 20.88 6.88
C ILE A 331 9.47 20.29 8.05
N MET A 332 8.74 19.86 9.08
CA MET A 332 9.28 19.26 10.30
C MET A 332 9.04 17.74 10.21
N TYR A 333 10.06 17.01 9.82
CA TYR A 333 10.04 15.55 9.82
C TYR A 333 10.13 14.99 11.24
N GLN A 334 9.83 13.70 11.41
CA GLN A 334 9.83 13.00 12.69
C GLN A 334 8.99 13.73 13.76
N THR A 335 7.93 14.38 13.30
CA THR A 335 7.01 15.17 14.13
C THR A 335 5.60 14.68 13.92
N LYS A 336 5.01 14.03 14.94
CA LYS A 336 3.70 13.39 14.84
C LYS A 336 2.60 14.20 15.53
N LEU A 337 1.41 14.21 14.96
CA LEU A 337 0.21 14.74 15.59
C LEU A 337 -0.15 13.94 16.85
N ILE A 338 -0.41 14.61 17.95
CA ILE A 338 -0.89 14.01 19.21
C ILE A 338 -2.35 14.36 19.47
N LYS A 339 -2.72 15.63 19.37
CA LYS A 339 -4.10 16.08 19.50
C LYS A 339 -4.34 17.41 18.81
N LEU A 340 -5.59 17.67 18.46
CA LEU A 340 -6.09 18.97 18.00
C LEU A 340 -6.41 19.85 19.20
N GLU A 341 -6.21 21.17 19.07
CA GLU A 341 -6.58 22.16 20.05
C GLU A 341 -7.72 23.04 19.54
N GLN A 342 -8.71 23.30 20.40
CA GLN A 342 -9.87 24.14 20.10
C GLN A 342 -9.95 25.31 21.08
N ASN A 343 -10.45 26.44 20.60
CA ASN A 343 -10.83 27.56 21.48
C ASN A 343 -12.23 27.36 22.09
N GLU A 344 -12.67 28.31 22.90
CA GLU A 344 -13.98 28.28 23.57
C GLU A 344 -15.18 28.20 22.63
N THR A 345 -15.04 28.57 21.36
CA THR A 345 -16.11 28.49 20.35
C THR A 345 -16.13 27.15 19.60
N GLY A 346 -15.17 26.25 19.89
CA GLY A 346 -15.01 24.96 19.18
C GLY A 346 -14.21 25.05 17.87
N ARG A 347 -13.68 26.26 17.51
CA ARG A 347 -12.78 26.41 16.37
C ARG A 347 -11.46 25.71 16.66
N VAL A 348 -10.95 24.92 15.70
CA VAL A 348 -9.59 24.38 15.76
C VAL A 348 -8.58 25.50 15.52
N THR A 349 -7.68 25.68 16.46
CA THR A 349 -6.67 26.77 16.47
C THR A 349 -5.24 26.27 16.33
N GLY A 350 -5.01 24.97 16.40
CA GLY A 350 -3.70 24.37 16.32
C GLY A 350 -3.67 22.92 16.77
N ILE A 351 -2.49 22.46 17.08
CA ILE A 351 -2.22 21.08 17.54
C ILE A 351 -1.19 21.06 18.66
N ILE A 352 -1.19 19.96 19.42
CA ILE A 352 0.01 19.47 20.09
C ILE A 352 0.62 18.37 19.22
N ALA A 353 1.90 18.46 18.96
CA ALA A 353 2.69 17.46 18.25
C ALA A 353 3.82 16.95 19.16
N GLN A 354 4.40 15.82 18.81
CA GLN A 354 5.60 15.26 19.46
C GLN A 354 6.72 15.20 18.43
N ASN A 355 7.85 15.81 18.75
CA ASN A 355 9.03 15.86 17.90
C ASN A 355 9.90 14.58 18.01
N GLU A 356 11.03 14.55 17.30
CA GLU A 356 11.96 13.42 17.25
C GLU A 356 12.60 13.06 18.60
N THR A 357 12.72 14.04 19.51
CA THR A 357 13.28 13.84 20.87
C THR A 357 12.22 13.35 21.85
N GLY A 358 10.95 13.26 21.43
CA GLY A 358 9.83 12.89 22.27
C GLY A 358 9.22 14.05 23.04
N ASP A 359 9.66 15.28 22.79
CA ASP A 359 9.17 16.47 23.45
C ASP A 359 7.85 16.95 22.80
N TYR A 360 6.94 17.47 23.62
CA TYR A 360 5.70 18.06 23.12
C TYR A 360 5.92 19.50 22.68
N ILE A 361 5.43 19.81 21.49
CA ILE A 361 5.41 21.16 20.92
C ILE A 361 3.99 21.57 20.55
N ARG A 362 3.66 22.85 20.72
CA ARG A 362 2.40 23.42 20.25
C ARG A 362 2.62 24.14 18.93
N ILE A 363 1.73 23.95 17.96
CA ILE A 363 1.76 24.69 16.71
C ILE A 363 0.38 25.34 16.49
N ASN A 364 0.33 26.67 16.62
CA ASN A 364 -0.87 27.45 16.37
C ASN A 364 -1.04 27.73 14.88
N ALA A 365 -2.27 27.66 14.38
CA ALA A 365 -2.61 27.90 12.98
C ALA A 365 -3.78 28.89 12.87
N SER A 366 -3.51 30.12 12.44
CA SER A 366 -4.52 31.17 12.45
C SER A 366 -5.61 31.00 11.38
N LYS A 367 -5.28 30.40 10.22
CA LYS A 367 -6.22 30.11 9.12
C LYS A 367 -6.83 28.72 9.23
N GLY A 368 -6.04 27.73 9.63
CA GLY A 368 -6.54 26.38 9.85
C GLY A 368 -5.49 25.27 9.82
N VAL A 369 -5.95 24.09 10.23
CA VAL A 369 -5.21 22.82 10.24
C VAL A 369 -5.74 21.92 9.13
N ALA A 370 -4.86 21.49 8.22
CA ALA A 370 -5.17 20.57 7.13
C ALA A 370 -4.64 19.17 7.47
N LEU A 371 -5.53 18.22 7.69
CA LEU A 371 -5.19 16.81 7.92
C LEU A 371 -4.99 16.12 6.58
N CYS A 372 -3.73 15.81 6.27
CA CYS A 372 -3.27 15.16 5.04
C CYS A 372 -2.41 13.93 5.33
N CYS A 373 -2.69 13.24 6.43
CA CYS A 373 -1.85 12.20 7.03
C CYS A 373 -2.27 10.77 6.68
N GLY A 374 -2.99 10.59 5.57
CA GLY A 374 -3.40 9.28 5.06
C GLY A 374 -4.55 8.65 5.84
N GLY A 375 -4.81 7.37 5.54
CA GLY A 375 -5.85 6.57 6.16
C GLY A 375 -5.35 5.76 7.36
N TYR A 376 -5.96 4.57 7.57
CA TYR A 376 -5.73 3.73 8.75
C TYR A 376 -5.39 2.26 8.40
N ALA A 377 -4.91 1.98 7.18
CA ALA A 377 -4.68 0.63 6.69
C ALA A 377 -3.76 -0.23 7.58
N TYR A 378 -2.82 0.37 8.30
CA TYR A 378 -1.90 -0.33 9.20
C TYR A 378 -2.35 -0.35 10.67
N ASN A 379 -3.51 0.24 10.98
CA ASN A 379 -4.14 0.12 12.30
C ASN A 379 -5.12 -1.06 12.27
N LYS A 380 -4.64 -2.26 12.63
CA LYS A 380 -5.40 -3.50 12.56
C LYS A 380 -6.70 -3.46 13.38
N GLU A 381 -6.69 -2.85 14.56
CA GLU A 381 -7.88 -2.72 15.42
C GLU A 381 -8.93 -1.82 14.78
N MET A 382 -8.51 -0.67 14.25
CA MET A 382 -9.37 0.25 13.53
C MET A 382 -9.91 -0.39 12.24
N LEU A 383 -9.05 -1.11 11.49
CA LEU A 383 -9.43 -1.79 10.26
C LEU A 383 -10.44 -2.92 10.53
N ALA A 384 -10.18 -3.77 11.52
CA ALA A 384 -11.10 -4.85 11.90
C ALA A 384 -12.49 -4.34 12.33
N THR A 385 -12.54 -3.15 12.95
CA THR A 385 -13.80 -2.55 13.41
C THR A 385 -14.53 -1.83 12.28
N LEU A 386 -13.82 -1.07 11.45
CA LEU A 386 -14.42 -0.17 10.47
C LEU A 386 -14.57 -0.79 9.08
N ASN A 387 -13.69 -1.73 8.72
CA ASN A 387 -13.72 -2.43 7.44
C ASN A 387 -13.32 -3.90 7.64
N PRO A 388 -14.20 -4.72 8.26
CA PRO A 388 -13.91 -6.13 8.54
C PRO A 388 -13.68 -6.95 7.28
N ASP A 389 -14.28 -6.58 6.14
CA ASP A 389 -14.09 -7.27 4.87
C ASP A 389 -12.64 -7.12 4.39
N ALA A 390 -12.11 -5.91 4.39
CA ALA A 390 -10.71 -5.66 4.07
C ALA A 390 -9.77 -6.33 5.08
N TYR A 391 -10.10 -6.27 6.38
CA TYR A 391 -9.29 -6.90 7.42
C TYR A 391 -9.16 -8.41 7.22
N ASN A 392 -10.27 -9.10 6.98
CA ASN A 392 -10.31 -10.56 6.88
C ASN A 392 -9.76 -11.08 5.54
N SER A 393 -9.94 -10.35 4.44
CA SER A 393 -9.46 -10.77 3.11
C SER A 393 -7.99 -10.45 2.86
N THR A 394 -7.40 -9.53 3.63
CA THR A 394 -6.00 -9.11 3.45
C THR A 394 -5.05 -10.21 3.88
N VAL A 395 -4.19 -10.63 2.96
CA VAL A 395 -3.07 -11.56 3.20
C VAL A 395 -1.73 -10.81 3.20
N GLU A 396 -1.69 -9.65 2.55
CA GLU A 396 -0.51 -8.80 2.44
C GLU A 396 -0.89 -7.34 2.64
N ALA A 397 -0.03 -6.55 3.26
CA ALA A 397 -0.20 -5.11 3.38
C ALA A 397 0.91 -4.39 2.60
N ASP A 398 0.54 -3.89 1.43
CA ASP A 398 1.36 -2.97 0.60
C ASP A 398 1.23 -1.51 1.10
N ALA A 399 0.45 -1.32 2.15
CA ALA A 399 0.27 -0.03 2.81
C ALA A 399 1.49 0.38 3.63
N SER A 400 1.77 1.68 3.70
CA SER A 400 2.77 2.19 4.63
C SER A 400 2.41 1.89 6.09
N ALA A 401 3.40 1.41 6.85
CA ALA A 401 3.27 1.25 8.30
C ALA A 401 2.93 2.57 9.03
N ASN A 402 3.04 3.70 8.33
CA ASN A 402 2.65 5.02 8.84
C ASN A 402 1.15 5.32 8.70
N ASN A 403 0.36 4.49 8.02
CA ASN A 403 -1.08 4.68 7.86
C ASN A 403 -1.85 4.13 9.07
N THR A 404 -1.73 4.80 10.21
CA THR A 404 -2.27 4.37 11.51
C THR A 404 -3.47 5.20 11.99
N GLY A 405 -3.97 6.15 11.18
CA GLY A 405 -5.24 6.83 11.40
C GLY A 405 -5.21 7.99 12.39
N GLU A 406 -4.05 8.52 12.79
CA GLU A 406 -3.95 9.53 13.85
C GLU A 406 -4.78 10.79 13.58
N GLY A 407 -4.80 11.27 12.32
CA GLY A 407 -5.59 12.46 11.97
C GLY A 407 -7.08 12.21 12.09
N ILE A 408 -7.54 11.04 11.64
CA ILE A 408 -8.94 10.63 11.74
C ILE A 408 -9.33 10.50 13.22
N ILE A 409 -8.51 9.80 14.02
CA ILE A 409 -8.72 9.62 15.46
C ILE A 409 -8.76 10.98 16.17
N ALA A 410 -7.79 11.86 15.91
CA ALA A 410 -7.74 13.17 16.55
C ALA A 410 -8.97 14.04 16.23
N ALA A 411 -9.44 14.01 14.97
CA ALA A 411 -10.62 14.73 14.54
C ALA A 411 -11.91 14.15 15.15
N MET A 412 -12.06 12.82 15.17
CA MET A 412 -13.24 12.16 15.76
C MET A 412 -13.34 12.42 17.26
N ARG A 413 -12.22 12.53 17.98
CA ARG A 413 -12.18 12.89 19.41
C ARG A 413 -12.73 14.27 19.72
N ILE A 414 -12.74 15.17 18.74
CA ILE A 414 -13.35 16.52 18.88
C ILE A 414 -14.71 16.65 18.19
N GLY A 415 -15.31 15.53 17.76
CA GLY A 415 -16.67 15.48 17.25
C GLY A 415 -16.80 15.41 15.72
N ALA A 416 -15.71 15.25 14.99
CA ALA A 416 -15.78 15.03 13.56
C ALA A 416 -16.52 13.73 13.21
N ASP A 417 -17.19 13.74 12.06
CA ASP A 417 -17.82 12.57 11.47
C ASP A 417 -16.91 11.90 10.44
N LYS A 418 -16.94 10.56 10.40
CA LYS A 418 -16.23 9.74 9.44
C LYS A 418 -17.19 9.25 8.37
N ASP A 419 -16.69 9.00 7.16
CA ASP A 419 -17.45 8.32 6.12
C ASP A 419 -17.96 6.96 6.63
N PRO A 420 -19.29 6.72 6.60
CA PRO A 420 -19.86 5.47 7.11
C PRO A 420 -19.62 4.26 6.20
N ASP A 421 -19.29 4.50 4.93
CA ASP A 421 -19.13 3.44 3.95
C ASP A 421 -17.66 2.98 3.87
N PRO A 422 -17.34 1.76 4.37
CA PRO A 422 -15.97 1.26 4.37
C PRO A 422 -15.45 1.13 2.95
N THR A 423 -14.25 1.63 2.73
CA THR A 423 -13.59 1.56 1.41
C THR A 423 -12.09 1.39 1.59
N ALA A 424 -11.55 0.40 0.92
CA ALA A 424 -10.11 0.18 0.83
C ALA A 424 -9.71 -0.01 -0.63
N MET A 425 -8.48 0.31 -0.97
CA MET A 425 -7.87 -0.11 -2.22
C MET A 425 -7.21 -1.46 -1.97
N LEU A 426 -7.83 -2.49 -2.52
CA LEU A 426 -7.38 -3.87 -2.40
C LEU A 426 -6.96 -4.37 -3.79
N PHE A 427 -5.77 -4.92 -3.91
CA PHE A 427 -5.32 -5.59 -5.12
C PHE A 427 -5.47 -7.10 -4.99
N ASP A 428 -5.84 -7.78 -6.06
CA ASP A 428 -5.91 -9.23 -6.17
C ASP A 428 -4.53 -9.87 -6.45
N ARG A 429 -3.49 -9.44 -5.72
CA ARG A 429 -2.08 -9.79 -5.95
C ARG A 429 -1.38 -10.36 -4.73
N GLY A 430 -2.03 -10.34 -3.59
CA GLY A 430 -1.49 -10.98 -2.39
C GLY A 430 -1.49 -12.49 -2.58
N THR A 431 -0.30 -13.11 -2.60
CA THR A 431 -0.13 -14.54 -2.85
C THR A 431 0.52 -15.21 -1.65
N ILE A 432 -0.07 -16.30 -1.18
CA ILE A 432 0.37 -17.05 0.00
C ILE A 432 0.60 -18.53 -0.33
N ALA A 433 1.27 -19.25 0.57
CA ALA A 433 1.46 -20.69 0.40
C ALA A 433 0.12 -21.44 0.56
N PRO A 434 -0.06 -22.60 -0.13
CA PRO A 434 -1.33 -23.33 -0.14
C PRO A 434 -1.82 -23.85 1.22
N ASP A 435 -0.97 -23.90 2.23
CA ASP A 435 -1.27 -24.30 3.61
C ASP A 435 -1.60 -23.11 4.53
N GLN A 436 -1.53 -21.87 4.02
CA GLN A 436 -1.86 -20.65 4.75
C GLN A 436 -3.30 -20.20 4.50
N LEU A 437 -3.85 -19.49 5.48
CA LEU A 437 -5.17 -18.86 5.45
C LEU A 437 -5.05 -17.37 5.76
N SER A 438 -6.09 -16.57 5.39
CA SER A 438 -6.20 -15.15 5.71
C SER A 438 -6.82 -14.92 7.10
N ASP A 439 -8.09 -14.56 7.18
CA ASP A 439 -8.85 -14.33 8.42
C ASP A 439 -8.20 -13.28 9.35
N GLY A 440 -7.73 -12.16 8.79
CA GLY A 440 -7.04 -11.10 9.52
C GLY A 440 -5.60 -11.41 9.91
N ASN A 441 -5.12 -12.58 9.55
CA ASN A 441 -3.74 -13.00 9.77
C ASN A 441 -2.89 -12.63 8.55
N TRP A 442 -2.25 -11.48 8.58
CA TRP A 442 -1.34 -11.06 7.50
C TRP A 442 -0.13 -11.96 7.47
N ALA A 443 -0.25 -13.01 6.65
CA ALA A 443 0.72 -14.09 6.55
C ALA A 443 2.00 -13.64 5.82
N LYS A 444 2.98 -14.52 5.81
CA LYS A 444 4.09 -14.37 4.87
C LYS A 444 3.54 -14.52 3.45
N SER A 445 3.68 -13.50 2.65
CA SER A 445 3.06 -13.36 1.33
C SER A 445 4.04 -12.83 0.29
N GLY A 446 3.62 -12.82 -0.96
CA GLY A 446 4.32 -12.17 -2.05
C GLY A 446 3.35 -11.40 -2.93
N TYR A 447 3.82 -10.32 -3.52
CA TYR A 447 3.08 -9.52 -4.50
C TYR A 447 3.29 -10.09 -5.90
N PHE A 448 2.21 -10.55 -6.56
CA PHE A 448 2.32 -11.35 -7.79
C PHE A 448 1.35 -10.89 -8.90
N HIS A 449 1.86 -10.19 -9.90
CA HIS A 449 1.08 -9.63 -11.00
C HIS A 449 0.38 -10.68 -11.87
N LEU A 450 1.02 -11.83 -12.12
CA LEU A 450 0.39 -12.90 -12.90
C LEU A 450 -0.88 -13.42 -12.23
N GLY A 451 -0.96 -13.37 -10.91
CA GLY A 451 -2.16 -13.75 -10.18
C GLY A 451 -3.37 -12.87 -10.45
N SER A 452 -3.17 -11.58 -10.75
CA SER A 452 -4.22 -10.63 -11.11
C SER A 452 -4.76 -10.80 -12.53
N GLN A 453 -4.15 -11.65 -13.34
CA GLN A 453 -4.61 -11.80 -14.72
C GLN A 453 -5.94 -12.54 -14.80
N PRO A 454 -6.74 -12.31 -15.85
CA PRO A 454 -8.08 -12.88 -15.96
C PRO A 454 -8.07 -14.36 -16.39
N TRP A 455 -7.18 -15.18 -15.82
CA TRP A 455 -7.23 -16.63 -15.92
C TRP A 455 -8.31 -17.22 -15.04
N LEU A 456 -8.53 -18.53 -15.14
CA LEU A 456 -9.47 -19.23 -14.29
C LEU A 456 -9.16 -19.01 -12.80
N LYS A 457 -10.18 -18.61 -12.04
CA LYS A 457 -10.11 -18.50 -10.58
C LYS A 457 -11.06 -19.50 -9.93
N VAL A 458 -10.55 -20.26 -8.97
CA VAL A 458 -11.32 -21.28 -8.23
C VAL A 458 -11.20 -21.04 -6.73
N ASN A 459 -12.28 -21.26 -6.00
CA ASN A 459 -12.30 -21.21 -4.53
C ASN A 459 -11.54 -22.39 -3.90
N LEU A 460 -11.52 -22.48 -2.59
CA LEU A 460 -10.82 -23.58 -1.90
C LEU A 460 -11.53 -24.95 -2.02
N ASN A 461 -12.75 -24.99 -2.55
CA ASN A 461 -13.45 -26.23 -2.91
C ASN A 461 -13.12 -26.70 -4.33
N GLY A 462 -12.32 -25.95 -5.09
CA GLY A 462 -12.00 -26.26 -6.48
C GLY A 462 -13.06 -25.80 -7.48
N GLU A 463 -14.01 -24.97 -7.09
CA GLU A 463 -15.12 -24.48 -7.89
C GLU A 463 -14.85 -23.06 -8.42
N ARG A 464 -15.21 -22.79 -9.66
CA ARG A 464 -15.23 -21.44 -10.23
C ARG A 464 -16.34 -20.61 -9.56
N PHE A 465 -16.07 -19.34 -9.19
CA PHE A 465 -16.98 -18.56 -8.37
C PHE A 465 -17.31 -17.16 -8.93
N CYS A 466 -16.62 -16.68 -9.96
CA CYS A 466 -16.84 -15.34 -10.52
C CYS A 466 -16.49 -15.24 -12.01
N ASN A 467 -16.85 -14.11 -12.62
CA ASN A 467 -16.28 -13.67 -13.88
C ASN A 467 -14.90 -13.05 -13.63
N GLU A 468 -13.84 -13.65 -14.11
CA GLU A 468 -12.46 -13.21 -13.89
C GLU A 468 -12.07 -11.96 -14.72
N SER A 469 -12.99 -11.45 -15.54
CA SER A 469 -12.82 -10.22 -16.33
C SER A 469 -13.21 -8.94 -15.62
N VAL A 470 -13.90 -9.04 -14.47
CA VAL A 470 -14.29 -7.86 -13.70
C VAL A 470 -13.08 -7.20 -13.03
N PRO A 471 -13.14 -5.92 -12.64
CA PRO A 471 -12.09 -5.25 -11.86
C PRO A 471 -11.69 -6.06 -10.63
N TYR A 472 -10.40 -5.97 -10.25
CA TYR A 472 -9.85 -6.77 -9.15
C TYR A 472 -10.62 -6.61 -7.83
N ASP A 473 -11.16 -5.44 -7.56
CA ASP A 473 -11.93 -5.16 -6.35
C ASP A 473 -13.22 -6.01 -6.31
N PHE A 474 -13.88 -6.18 -7.45
CA PHE A 474 -15.08 -7.03 -7.55
C PHE A 474 -14.74 -8.52 -7.46
N ILE A 475 -13.56 -8.95 -7.93
CA ILE A 475 -13.07 -10.31 -7.74
C ILE A 475 -12.88 -10.59 -6.24
N LEU A 476 -12.26 -9.65 -5.51
CA LEU A 476 -12.05 -9.77 -4.07
C LEU A 476 -13.36 -9.75 -3.28
N HIS A 477 -14.35 -8.95 -3.71
CA HIS A 477 -15.68 -8.96 -3.09
C HIS A 477 -16.41 -10.28 -3.36
N ALA A 478 -16.27 -10.87 -4.55
CA ALA A 478 -16.80 -12.21 -4.80
C ALA A 478 -16.09 -13.25 -3.92
N ALA A 479 -14.75 -13.17 -3.82
CA ALA A 479 -13.95 -14.06 -2.98
C ALA A 479 -14.27 -13.91 -1.49
N TYR A 480 -14.77 -12.74 -1.04
CA TYR A 480 -15.20 -12.54 0.34
C TYR A 480 -16.34 -13.49 0.75
N MET A 481 -17.13 -13.95 -0.20
CA MET A 481 -18.20 -14.93 0.04
C MET A 481 -17.70 -16.38 0.03
N GLU A 482 -16.44 -16.61 -0.30
CA GLU A 482 -15.83 -17.93 -0.43
C GLU A 482 -15.10 -18.34 0.86
N PRO A 483 -14.77 -19.64 1.05
CA PRO A 483 -14.06 -20.12 2.24
C PRO A 483 -12.75 -19.36 2.48
N HIS A 484 -12.63 -18.79 3.68
CA HIS A 484 -11.47 -17.98 4.12
C HIS A 484 -11.17 -16.77 3.25
N HIS A 485 -12.11 -16.33 2.41
CA HIS A 485 -11.96 -15.18 1.50
C HIS A 485 -10.79 -15.37 0.50
N LEU A 486 -10.44 -16.62 0.20
CA LEU A 486 -9.31 -17.01 -0.63
C LEU A 486 -9.75 -17.74 -1.90
N TYR A 487 -8.91 -17.65 -2.91
CA TYR A 487 -9.07 -18.38 -4.15
C TYR A 487 -7.72 -18.80 -4.73
N ASN A 488 -7.72 -19.59 -5.81
CA ASN A 488 -6.52 -19.95 -6.55
C ASN A 488 -6.68 -19.48 -8.00
N THR A 489 -5.66 -18.79 -8.53
CA THR A 489 -5.57 -18.47 -9.96
C THR A 489 -4.80 -19.56 -10.68
N ILE A 490 -5.37 -20.07 -11.79
CA ILE A 490 -4.90 -21.25 -12.53
C ILE A 490 -4.59 -20.86 -13.98
N TYR A 491 -3.40 -21.22 -14.47
CA TYR A 491 -2.97 -21.00 -15.85
C TYR A 491 -1.98 -22.09 -16.30
N ASP A 492 -1.64 -22.11 -17.56
CA ASP A 492 -0.74 -23.13 -18.13
C ASP A 492 0.54 -22.53 -18.75
N SER A 493 1.38 -23.36 -19.33
CA SER A 493 2.69 -22.99 -19.89
C SER A 493 2.62 -21.99 -21.05
N THR A 494 1.45 -21.78 -21.63
CA THR A 494 1.24 -20.84 -22.75
C THR A 494 0.94 -19.41 -22.31
N TRP A 495 0.98 -19.13 -21.00
CA TRP A 495 0.61 -17.85 -20.40
C TRP A 495 1.29 -16.65 -21.07
N MET A 496 2.56 -16.77 -21.43
CA MET A 496 3.32 -15.67 -22.04
C MET A 496 2.77 -15.27 -23.43
N ASP A 497 2.35 -16.24 -24.23
CA ASP A 497 1.73 -16.00 -25.53
C ASP A 497 0.29 -15.50 -25.39
N GLN A 498 -0.41 -15.94 -24.34
CA GLN A 498 -1.81 -15.62 -24.08
C GLN A 498 -2.02 -14.19 -23.57
N ILE A 499 -1.08 -13.67 -22.80
CA ILE A 499 -1.23 -12.45 -22.02
C ILE A 499 -1.56 -11.22 -22.88
N ALA A 500 -1.02 -11.16 -24.11
CA ALA A 500 -1.28 -10.09 -25.06
C ALA A 500 -2.75 -10.06 -25.54
N GLN A 501 -3.47 -11.19 -25.44
CA GLN A 501 -4.86 -11.29 -25.86
C GLN A 501 -5.84 -10.66 -24.86
N PHE A 502 -5.41 -10.45 -23.63
CA PHE A 502 -6.28 -9.94 -22.55
C PHE A 502 -6.67 -8.48 -22.71
N LYS A 503 -6.00 -7.72 -23.60
CA LYS A 503 -6.24 -6.27 -23.75
C LYS A 503 -6.27 -5.61 -22.36
N GLN A 504 -5.17 -5.72 -21.67
CA GLN A 504 -5.07 -5.36 -20.26
C GLN A 504 -5.31 -3.87 -20.04
N ILE A 505 -6.13 -3.57 -19.05
CA ILE A 505 -6.53 -2.22 -18.67
C ILE A 505 -6.14 -2.02 -17.19
N GLY A 506 -5.88 -0.78 -16.81
CA GLY A 506 -5.65 -0.44 -15.42
C GLY A 506 -4.31 -0.91 -14.87
N CYS A 507 -4.27 -1.07 -13.56
CA CYS A 507 -3.06 -1.40 -12.81
C CYS A 507 -2.63 -2.87 -12.94
N ALA A 508 -3.50 -3.75 -13.42
CA ALA A 508 -3.20 -5.17 -13.60
C ALA A 508 -2.39 -5.47 -14.86
N ARG A 509 -2.12 -4.48 -15.69
CA ARG A 509 -1.42 -4.63 -16.96
C ARG A 509 0.03 -5.09 -16.77
N ILE A 510 0.44 -6.13 -17.51
CA ILE A 510 1.81 -6.66 -17.57
C ILE A 510 2.42 -6.63 -18.97
N ILE A 511 1.82 -5.88 -19.90
CA ILE A 511 2.38 -5.58 -21.22
C ILE A 511 2.74 -4.09 -21.29
N PRO A 512 3.80 -3.73 -22.03
CA PRO A 512 4.18 -2.33 -22.24
C PRO A 512 3.03 -1.52 -22.84
N SER A 513 2.96 -0.23 -22.51
CA SER A 513 2.02 0.68 -23.15
C SER A 513 2.32 0.80 -24.64
N PRO A 514 1.30 0.67 -25.53
CA PRO A 514 1.49 0.89 -26.96
C PRO A 514 1.84 2.33 -27.31
N THR A 515 1.54 3.29 -26.44
CA THR A 515 1.88 4.72 -26.65
C THR A 515 3.31 5.07 -26.27
N GLY A 516 4.07 4.10 -25.76
CA GLY A 516 5.42 4.30 -25.27
C GLY A 516 5.46 4.69 -23.79
N GLY A 517 6.53 5.32 -23.38
CA GLY A 517 6.81 5.60 -21.97
C GLY A 517 7.62 4.48 -21.32
N LYS A 518 8.19 4.78 -20.15
CA LYS A 518 9.08 3.89 -19.42
C LYS A 518 8.29 3.04 -18.42
N LEU A 519 7.47 2.11 -18.88
CA LEU A 519 6.74 1.16 -18.04
C LEU A 519 7.40 -0.23 -18.11
N HIS A 520 8.69 -0.30 -17.87
CA HIS A 520 9.47 -1.51 -18.10
C HIS A 520 9.22 -2.62 -17.06
N ILE A 521 8.67 -2.30 -15.90
CA ILE A 521 8.27 -3.31 -14.91
C ILE A 521 7.12 -4.20 -15.41
N PHE A 522 6.37 -3.72 -16.40
CA PHE A 522 5.25 -4.44 -17.00
C PHE A 522 5.69 -5.07 -18.31
N SER A 523 6.46 -6.17 -18.23
CA SER A 523 6.79 -6.98 -19.39
C SER A 523 6.69 -8.47 -19.05
N PRO A 524 6.24 -9.30 -20.00
CA PRO A 524 6.20 -10.76 -19.80
C PRO A 524 7.56 -11.35 -19.42
N GLU A 525 8.65 -10.79 -19.92
CA GLU A 525 10.02 -11.23 -19.61
C GLU A 525 10.41 -10.94 -18.15
N ALA A 526 9.99 -9.81 -17.59
CA ALA A 526 10.20 -9.48 -16.18
C ALA A 526 9.40 -10.44 -15.27
N GLU A 527 8.17 -10.78 -15.67
CA GLU A 527 7.32 -11.71 -14.93
C GLU A 527 7.89 -13.14 -14.85
N VAL A 528 8.73 -13.57 -15.77
CA VAL A 528 9.43 -14.87 -15.66
C VAL A 528 10.31 -14.92 -14.42
N GLY A 529 11.08 -13.86 -14.16
CA GLY A 529 11.92 -13.77 -12.96
C GLY A 529 11.10 -13.80 -11.68
N LEU A 530 10.00 -13.04 -11.65
CA LEU A 530 9.07 -13.00 -10.52
C LEU A 530 8.42 -14.38 -10.30
N LEU A 531 7.93 -15.05 -11.36
CA LEU A 531 7.36 -16.39 -11.29
C LEU A 531 8.34 -17.39 -10.65
N MET A 532 9.59 -17.39 -11.09
CA MET A 532 10.62 -18.27 -10.51
C MET A 532 10.86 -17.97 -9.03
N GLY A 533 10.91 -16.71 -8.64
CA GLY A 533 11.03 -16.31 -7.24
C GLY A 533 9.84 -16.79 -6.39
N MET A 534 8.62 -16.63 -6.90
CA MET A 534 7.39 -17.06 -6.23
C MET A 534 7.30 -18.59 -6.10
N GLN A 535 7.81 -19.34 -7.09
CA GLN A 535 7.93 -20.80 -7.01
C GLN A 535 8.95 -21.22 -5.93
N GLN A 536 10.11 -20.57 -5.87
CA GLN A 536 11.11 -20.83 -4.83
C GLN A 536 10.59 -20.53 -3.41
N ALA A 537 9.77 -19.51 -3.28
CA ALA A 537 9.12 -19.14 -2.02
C ALA A 537 7.97 -20.09 -1.63
N GLY A 538 7.57 -21.01 -2.53
CA GLY A 538 6.47 -21.94 -2.31
C GLY A 538 5.08 -21.34 -2.49
N PHE A 539 4.97 -20.13 -3.04
CA PHE A 539 3.70 -19.43 -3.27
C PHE A 539 3.03 -19.87 -4.57
N VAL A 540 3.79 -20.12 -5.63
CA VAL A 540 3.28 -20.63 -6.89
C VAL A 540 3.62 -22.12 -7.02
N GLN A 541 2.60 -22.94 -7.26
CA GLN A 541 2.73 -24.37 -7.49
C GLN A 541 2.82 -24.67 -9.00
N GLN A 542 3.60 -25.67 -9.35
CA GLN A 542 3.73 -26.18 -10.72
C GLN A 542 3.53 -27.69 -10.73
N ALA A 543 2.81 -28.20 -11.74
CA ALA A 543 2.55 -29.61 -11.91
C ALA A 543 2.46 -30.01 -13.39
N ASP A 544 2.65 -31.30 -13.68
CA ASP A 544 2.52 -31.83 -15.04
C ASP A 544 1.10 -32.30 -15.36
N THR A 545 0.25 -32.46 -14.35
CA THR A 545 -1.18 -32.78 -14.49
C THR A 545 -2.04 -31.86 -13.62
N ILE A 546 -3.34 -31.76 -13.97
CA ILE A 546 -4.31 -30.97 -13.21
C ILE A 546 -4.56 -31.59 -11.84
N GLU A 547 -4.58 -32.94 -11.76
CA GLU A 547 -4.74 -33.68 -10.52
C GLU A 547 -3.59 -33.40 -9.54
N GLU A 548 -2.33 -33.45 -10.02
CA GLU A 548 -1.16 -33.11 -9.22
C GLU A 548 -1.19 -31.64 -8.77
N LEU A 549 -1.67 -30.73 -9.62
CA LEU A 549 -1.80 -29.34 -9.25
C LEU A 549 -2.82 -29.15 -8.12
N ALA A 550 -3.96 -29.85 -8.17
CA ALA A 550 -4.97 -29.82 -7.11
C ALA A 550 -4.38 -30.28 -5.76
N GLU A 551 -3.62 -31.38 -5.76
CA GLU A 551 -2.95 -31.87 -4.55
C GLU A 551 -1.97 -30.83 -3.98
N LYS A 552 -1.16 -30.18 -4.82
CA LYS A 552 -0.20 -29.14 -4.41
C LYS A 552 -0.88 -27.86 -3.91
N LEU A 553 -2.05 -27.54 -4.44
CA LEU A 553 -2.87 -26.40 -4.00
C LEU A 553 -3.72 -26.72 -2.76
N ASN A 554 -3.72 -27.98 -2.31
CA ASN A 554 -4.54 -28.45 -1.19
C ASN A 554 -6.05 -28.15 -1.41
N ILE A 555 -6.57 -28.52 -2.59
CA ILE A 555 -8.00 -28.43 -2.97
C ILE A 555 -8.52 -29.78 -3.45
N PRO A 556 -9.86 -30.03 -3.43
CA PRO A 556 -10.46 -31.30 -3.87
C PRO A 556 -10.17 -31.61 -5.33
N VAL A 557 -9.52 -32.76 -5.59
CA VAL A 557 -9.04 -33.14 -6.94
C VAL A 557 -10.19 -33.31 -7.93
N ASP A 558 -11.20 -34.11 -7.59
CA ASP A 558 -12.29 -34.45 -8.52
C ASP A 558 -13.06 -33.17 -8.95
N THR A 559 -13.44 -32.31 -8.00
CA THR A 559 -14.14 -31.05 -8.26
C THR A 559 -13.30 -30.12 -9.13
N PHE A 560 -12.01 -30.00 -8.82
CA PHE A 560 -11.11 -29.13 -9.59
C PHE A 560 -10.93 -29.60 -11.02
N VAL A 561 -10.77 -30.91 -11.25
CA VAL A 561 -10.69 -31.51 -12.60
C VAL A 561 -11.98 -31.25 -13.39
N GLU A 562 -13.14 -31.44 -12.77
CA GLU A 562 -14.44 -31.14 -13.40
C GLU A 562 -14.54 -29.65 -13.77
N THR A 563 -14.12 -28.74 -12.88
CA THR A 563 -14.12 -27.28 -13.13
C THR A 563 -13.22 -26.91 -14.30
N VAL A 564 -11.99 -27.43 -14.36
CA VAL A 564 -11.05 -27.13 -15.47
C VAL A 564 -11.60 -27.68 -16.80
N ASN A 565 -12.18 -28.89 -16.80
CA ASN A 565 -12.80 -29.47 -17.99
C ASN A 565 -13.97 -28.62 -18.48
N ARG A 566 -14.87 -28.22 -17.59
CA ARG A 566 -16.01 -27.33 -17.92
C ARG A 566 -15.53 -25.98 -18.47
N TYR A 567 -14.53 -25.36 -17.84
CA TYR A 567 -13.94 -24.11 -18.33
C TYR A 567 -13.35 -24.26 -19.74
N ASN A 568 -12.64 -25.36 -20.00
CA ASN A 568 -12.08 -25.64 -21.31
C ASN A 568 -13.15 -25.86 -22.38
N GLU A 569 -14.29 -26.50 -22.06
CA GLU A 569 -15.44 -26.62 -22.95
C GLU A 569 -16.02 -25.24 -23.33
N LEU A 570 -16.17 -24.36 -22.35
CA LEU A 570 -16.65 -22.97 -22.59
C LEU A 570 -15.69 -22.19 -23.48
N CYS A 571 -14.36 -22.34 -23.26
CA CYS A 571 -13.34 -21.74 -24.12
C CYS A 571 -13.44 -22.23 -25.58
N GLU A 572 -13.66 -23.55 -25.79
CA GLU A 572 -13.85 -24.12 -27.13
C GLU A 572 -15.13 -23.62 -27.79
N LYS A 573 -16.18 -23.44 -27.01
CA LYS A 573 -17.45 -22.87 -27.48
C LYS A 573 -17.31 -21.39 -27.83
N GLY A 574 -16.37 -20.67 -27.18
CA GLY A 574 -16.20 -19.21 -27.32
C GLY A 574 -17.29 -18.39 -26.63
N GLU A 575 -18.00 -18.98 -25.67
CA GLU A 575 -19.06 -18.33 -24.91
C GLU A 575 -19.08 -18.88 -23.48
N ASP A 576 -18.99 -17.99 -22.50
CA ASP A 576 -19.10 -18.32 -21.08
C ASP A 576 -20.55 -18.27 -20.61
N GLU A 577 -21.22 -19.43 -20.67
CA GLU A 577 -22.61 -19.56 -20.21
C GLU A 577 -22.76 -19.54 -18.70
N ASP A 578 -21.63 -19.73 -17.95
CA ASP A 578 -21.66 -19.90 -16.50
C ASP A 578 -21.53 -18.53 -15.79
N PHE A 579 -20.62 -17.65 -16.23
CA PHE A 579 -20.33 -16.37 -15.58
C PHE A 579 -20.25 -15.17 -16.54
N GLY A 580 -20.35 -15.36 -17.86
CA GLY A 580 -20.39 -14.29 -18.84
C GLY A 580 -19.05 -13.59 -19.07
N LYS A 581 -17.94 -14.29 -18.92
CA LYS A 581 -16.60 -13.77 -19.22
C LYS A 581 -16.46 -13.50 -20.71
N GLU A 582 -15.82 -12.39 -21.06
CA GLU A 582 -15.62 -11.98 -22.45
C GLU A 582 -14.79 -13.01 -23.23
N ALA A 583 -15.24 -13.34 -24.43
CA ALA A 583 -14.65 -14.41 -25.25
C ALA A 583 -13.14 -14.21 -25.50
N TYR A 584 -12.66 -12.98 -25.68
CA TYR A 584 -11.24 -12.69 -25.93
C TYR A 584 -10.35 -12.95 -24.70
N ARG A 585 -10.93 -13.11 -23.49
CA ARG A 585 -10.25 -13.45 -22.24
C ARG A 585 -10.44 -14.91 -21.83
N MET A 586 -11.18 -15.69 -22.63
CA MET A 586 -11.39 -17.12 -22.40
C MET A 586 -10.26 -17.92 -23.04
N LEU A 587 -9.26 -18.30 -22.24
CA LEU A 587 -8.09 -19.04 -22.70
C LEU A 587 -8.05 -20.42 -22.00
N PRO A 588 -8.00 -21.53 -22.78
CA PRO A 588 -8.09 -22.87 -22.20
C PRO A 588 -6.81 -23.25 -21.44
N ILE A 589 -6.95 -24.13 -20.46
CA ILE A 589 -5.87 -24.66 -19.63
C ILE A 589 -5.62 -26.11 -20.07
N LYS A 590 -4.65 -26.33 -20.97
CA LYS A 590 -4.44 -27.62 -21.67
C LYS A 590 -3.00 -28.07 -21.79
N GLN A 591 -2.03 -27.18 -21.61
CA GLN A 591 -0.63 -27.47 -21.90
C GLN A 591 0.24 -27.44 -20.65
N ALA A 592 0.74 -28.60 -20.23
CA ALA A 592 1.68 -28.66 -19.11
C ALA A 592 2.99 -27.92 -19.40
N PRO A 593 3.70 -27.44 -18.37
CA PRO A 593 3.29 -27.48 -16.98
C PRO A 593 2.15 -26.52 -16.67
N PHE A 594 1.32 -26.94 -15.71
CA PHE A 594 0.24 -26.14 -15.15
C PHE A 594 0.71 -25.38 -13.92
N TYR A 595 0.20 -24.20 -13.71
CA TYR A 595 0.55 -23.34 -12.59
C TYR A 595 -0.69 -22.95 -11.78
N GLY A 596 -0.51 -22.80 -10.48
CA GLY A 596 -1.55 -22.31 -9.58
C GLY A 596 -0.97 -21.57 -8.40
N CYS A 597 -1.65 -20.52 -7.97
CA CYS A 597 -1.26 -19.74 -6.78
C CYS A 597 -2.49 -19.40 -5.94
N ARG A 598 -2.34 -19.53 -4.60
CA ARG A 598 -3.37 -19.12 -3.65
C ARG A 598 -3.29 -17.64 -3.40
N GLN A 599 -4.44 -16.95 -3.51
CA GLN A 599 -4.52 -15.51 -3.46
C GLN A 599 -5.57 -14.99 -2.49
N GLY A 600 -5.29 -13.83 -1.95
CA GLY A 600 -6.18 -12.95 -1.21
C GLY A 600 -5.86 -11.49 -1.53
N ALA A 601 -6.42 -10.57 -0.76
CA ALA A 601 -6.21 -9.16 -0.97
C ALA A 601 -4.80 -8.70 -0.56
N SER A 602 -4.20 -7.82 -1.35
CA SER A 602 -3.08 -6.96 -0.96
C SER A 602 -3.64 -5.56 -0.66
N LEU A 603 -3.55 -5.14 0.59
CA LEU A 603 -4.12 -3.87 1.08
C LEU A 603 -3.14 -2.71 0.85
N LEU A 604 -3.52 -1.74 0.01
CA LEU A 604 -2.71 -0.55 -0.23
C LEU A 604 -3.07 0.63 0.67
N CYS A 605 -4.34 0.97 0.80
CA CYS A 605 -4.80 2.08 1.64
C CYS A 605 -6.29 1.98 1.96
N THR A 606 -6.75 2.72 2.98
CA THR A 606 -8.17 2.99 3.22
C THR A 606 -8.55 4.35 2.64
N LEU A 607 -9.78 4.48 2.12
CA LEU A 607 -10.26 5.63 1.35
C LEU A 607 -11.51 6.28 1.96
N ASP A 608 -11.93 5.82 3.13
CA ASP A 608 -13.13 6.22 3.88
C ASP A 608 -12.78 7.06 5.11
N GLY A 609 -12.06 8.15 4.92
CA GLY A 609 -11.63 9.05 5.98
C GLY A 609 -12.75 9.93 6.56
N LEU A 610 -12.40 11.13 6.99
CA LEU A 610 -13.33 12.11 7.56
C LEU A 610 -14.31 12.62 6.50
N ARG A 611 -15.57 12.82 6.87
CA ARG A 611 -16.54 13.50 6.01
C ARG A 611 -16.14 14.94 5.78
N ILE A 612 -16.15 15.36 4.52
CA ILE A 612 -15.79 16.72 4.10
C ILE A 612 -16.85 17.32 3.18
N ASN A 613 -16.86 18.64 3.06
CA ASN A 613 -17.59 19.34 2.01
C ASN A 613 -16.69 19.68 0.81
N THR A 614 -17.22 20.33 -0.20
CA THR A 614 -16.48 20.73 -1.42
C THR A 614 -15.39 21.79 -1.19
N LYS A 615 -15.24 22.32 0.02
CA LYS A 615 -14.14 23.18 0.47
C LYS A 615 -13.12 22.42 1.32
N MET A 616 -13.22 21.09 1.38
CA MET A 616 -12.41 20.19 2.22
C MET A 616 -12.51 20.49 3.72
N GLN A 617 -13.53 21.23 4.18
CA GLN A 617 -13.81 21.42 5.61
C GLN A 617 -14.35 20.10 6.18
N VAL A 618 -13.79 19.68 7.31
CA VAL A 618 -14.26 18.51 8.05
C VAL A 618 -15.62 18.80 8.67
N LEU A 619 -16.54 17.85 8.53
CA LEU A 619 -17.90 17.95 9.04
C LEU A 619 -18.04 17.23 10.38
N ASP A 620 -18.91 17.78 11.25
CA ASP A 620 -19.36 17.10 12.45
C ASP A 620 -20.52 16.12 12.14
N LYS A 621 -21.02 15.42 13.16
CA LYS A 621 -22.13 14.46 13.05
C LYS A 621 -23.46 15.08 12.62
N SER A 622 -23.61 16.39 12.73
CA SER A 622 -24.79 17.13 12.24
C SER A 622 -24.63 17.58 10.78
N GLY A 623 -23.44 17.41 10.21
CA GLY A 623 -23.10 17.82 8.85
C GLY A 623 -22.62 19.26 8.74
N GLU A 624 -22.36 19.93 9.88
CA GLU A 624 -21.84 21.29 9.91
C GLU A 624 -20.30 21.28 9.94
N PRO A 625 -19.65 22.28 9.30
CA PRO A 625 -18.18 22.37 9.29
C PRO A 625 -17.61 22.64 10.69
N ILE A 626 -16.60 21.87 11.09
CA ILE A 626 -15.75 22.19 12.24
C ILE A 626 -14.81 23.32 11.81
N GLU A 627 -15.01 24.51 12.35
CA GLU A 627 -14.27 25.70 11.95
C GLU A 627 -12.75 25.52 12.18
N GLY A 628 -11.95 25.90 11.20
CA GLY A 628 -10.49 25.80 11.25
C GLY A 628 -9.92 24.39 11.01
N LEU A 629 -10.77 23.37 10.72
CA LEU A 629 -10.34 22.01 10.45
C LEU A 629 -10.68 21.58 9.02
N TYR A 630 -9.68 21.04 8.33
CA TYR A 630 -9.76 20.58 6.94
C TYR A 630 -9.14 19.20 6.81
N ALA A 631 -9.57 18.42 5.80
CA ALA A 631 -8.94 17.14 5.45
C ALA A 631 -8.88 16.97 3.94
N ALA A 632 -7.81 16.33 3.45
CA ALA A 632 -7.62 16.01 2.05
C ALA A 632 -6.86 14.68 1.87
N GLY A 633 -7.03 14.06 0.70
CA GLY A 633 -6.44 12.77 0.40
C GLY A 633 -7.12 11.64 1.19
N ASP A 634 -6.40 10.57 1.49
CA ASP A 634 -6.99 9.39 2.15
C ASP A 634 -7.43 9.64 3.60
N CYS A 635 -7.08 10.81 4.18
CA CYS A 635 -7.64 11.27 5.43
C CYS A 635 -9.10 11.79 5.29
N SER A 636 -9.57 12.03 4.06
CA SER A 636 -10.94 12.41 3.73
C SER A 636 -11.73 11.27 3.09
N GLY A 637 -13.05 11.27 3.24
CA GLY A 637 -13.98 10.31 2.69
C GLY A 637 -15.00 10.94 1.74
N GLY A 638 -16.03 10.17 1.38
CA GLY A 638 -17.17 10.60 0.58
C GLY A 638 -16.96 10.58 -0.94
N PHE A 639 -15.75 10.31 -1.43
CA PHE A 639 -15.48 10.20 -2.86
C PHE A 639 -15.69 8.77 -3.38
N PHE A 640 -15.26 7.77 -2.65
CA PHE A 640 -15.42 6.35 -2.93
C PHE A 640 -16.41 5.74 -1.94
N ALA A 641 -16.97 4.58 -2.26
CA ALA A 641 -17.68 3.74 -1.33
C ALA A 641 -17.58 2.28 -1.77
N HIS A 642 -17.22 1.41 -0.85
CA HIS A 642 -17.02 -0.02 -1.01
C HIS A 642 -15.95 -0.42 -2.01
N ASN A 643 -15.94 0.15 -3.23
CA ASN A 643 -15.07 -0.27 -4.32
C ASN A 643 -14.11 0.84 -4.76
N TYR A 644 -12.91 0.43 -5.18
CA TYR A 644 -11.98 1.28 -5.90
C TYR A 644 -12.14 1.09 -7.43
N PRO A 645 -12.26 2.18 -8.21
CA PRO A 645 -12.50 2.10 -9.64
C PRO A 645 -11.19 1.87 -10.43
N GLU A 646 -10.73 0.63 -10.49
CA GLU A 646 -9.48 0.22 -11.14
C GLU A 646 -9.30 0.81 -12.54
N TYR A 647 -10.38 0.77 -13.36
CA TYR A 647 -10.31 1.20 -14.76
C TYR A 647 -10.34 2.72 -14.95
N ILE A 648 -10.47 3.49 -13.87
CA ILE A 648 -10.23 4.94 -13.86
C ILE A 648 -8.81 5.17 -13.31
N VAL A 649 -7.82 4.87 -14.15
CA VAL A 649 -6.43 4.74 -13.71
C VAL A 649 -5.88 6.02 -13.09
N GLY A 650 -5.31 5.88 -11.89
CA GLY A 650 -4.69 6.98 -11.16
C GLY A 650 -5.67 7.89 -10.42
N VAL A 651 -6.97 7.58 -10.36
CA VAL A 651 -8.00 8.45 -9.75
C VAL A 651 -7.70 8.75 -8.29
N ALA A 652 -7.19 7.81 -7.49
CA ALA A 652 -6.88 8.05 -6.07
C ALA A 652 -5.80 9.11 -5.90
N VAL A 653 -4.67 9.00 -6.61
CA VAL A 653 -3.60 10.00 -6.57
C VAL A 653 -4.06 11.34 -7.15
N GLY A 654 -4.77 11.30 -8.29
CA GLY A 654 -5.31 12.49 -8.93
C GLY A 654 -6.29 13.25 -8.05
N ARG A 655 -7.19 12.53 -7.32
CA ARG A 655 -8.07 13.11 -6.30
C ARG A 655 -7.26 13.78 -5.20
N THR A 656 -6.31 13.03 -4.62
CA THR A 656 -5.46 13.47 -3.52
C THR A 656 -4.72 14.78 -3.85
N LEU A 657 -4.11 14.85 -5.04
CA LEU A 657 -3.41 16.04 -5.52
C LEU A 657 -4.38 17.21 -5.82
N THR A 658 -5.55 16.91 -6.41
CA THR A 658 -6.55 17.94 -6.73
C THR A 658 -7.13 18.57 -5.47
N GLU A 659 -7.50 17.74 -4.47
CA GLU A 659 -7.97 18.24 -3.18
C GLU A 659 -6.90 19.10 -2.51
N GLY A 660 -5.64 18.64 -2.50
CA GLY A 660 -4.52 19.41 -1.95
C GLY A 660 -4.32 20.77 -2.65
N TYR A 661 -4.39 20.79 -3.98
CA TYR A 661 -4.29 22.03 -4.77
C TYR A 661 -5.39 23.05 -4.41
N LEU A 662 -6.64 22.56 -4.35
CA LEU A 662 -7.78 23.41 -4.04
C LEU A 662 -7.75 23.89 -2.57
N LEU A 663 -7.41 22.99 -1.64
CA LEU A 663 -7.30 23.32 -0.22
C LEU A 663 -6.19 24.34 0.04
N GLY A 664 -5.02 24.18 -0.59
CA GLY A 664 -3.94 25.16 -0.48
C GLY A 664 -4.34 26.55 -0.97
N ALA A 665 -5.10 26.61 -2.08
CA ALA A 665 -5.64 27.88 -2.58
C ALA A 665 -6.72 28.48 -1.67
N GLU A 666 -7.54 27.67 -1.01
CA GLU A 666 -8.55 28.14 -0.04
C GLU A 666 -7.90 28.69 1.22
N LEU A 667 -6.93 28.00 1.79
CA LEU A 667 -6.22 28.39 3.02
C LEU A 667 -5.30 29.60 2.82
N ALA A 668 -4.90 29.89 1.60
CA ALA A 668 -4.12 31.11 1.29
C ALA A 668 -4.95 32.40 1.35
N LYS A 669 -6.28 32.32 1.21
CA LYS A 669 -7.17 33.50 1.30
C LYS A 669 -7.18 34.06 2.72
#